data_f2899151b5e73188c380dc98ec31ac26
#
_entry.id   f2899151b5e73188c380dc98ec31ac26
#
_cell.length_a   1.000
_cell.length_b   1.000
_cell.length_c   1.000
_cell.angle_alpha   90.00
_cell.angle_beta   90.00
_cell.angle_gamma   90.00
#
_symmetry.space_group_name_H-M   'P 1'
#
loop_
_entity.id
_entity.type
_entity.pdbx_description
1 polymer ?
#
loop_
_entity_poly.entity_id
_entity_poly.type
_entity_poly.pdbx_seq_one_letter_code
_entity_poly.pdbx_strand_id
1 'polypeptide(L)'
;ASSYGVKWIFKSSEELQRSVNEVLVESELKEALIRLNPDIAAKPGLADEVVYKLRAVLIAVNQVGLVKANEEFFKWMTGEKTMPFGDNNRHVPIRLIDFDELSNNTYIVTNQYRIHHRETKIPDVVMMINGIPVVVGEAKTPIRPSVSWLDGAHEVHDIYENAVPQLFVPNILSFATEGKELYYGAVRCPLEFWAPWRLENDEDAIAKRLGLGEVGKELSDLLNPARLLDIMRNFSLFSTDKKKRRIKIIPRFQQYEGANKIVERVKEGRVKKGLIWHFQGSGKSFLMVFAAQKLRREPDLKSPTVIVLVDRTDLDTQISGIFDAADVSNVESTDSISELQTLLERDTRKIIISMIHKFRDAKPNMNTRDNIIVLVDEAHRTQEGDLGRTMRAALPNAFLFGLTGTPVNKADKNTFWAFGSDGDEGGYMSRYTFHDSIRDNATLPLHFEPRLVDVHVDKETIDKAMADFKESQALSDEEADALNQKSAKMAAFLKSPERVSKIVEDIASHYKEKVAPHGFKAMIVTPDRHACVQYKEQLDNYFPEEASRVVISTSANDPFEFKQKWGVDKSQQEKIVEKFCDPTSETKFIIVTAKLLTGFDAPVLQTMYLDKSIKDHTLLQAICRTNRLYPNKNFGRIVDYFGVFDDAAKALQFDEESIKQVITNLSELREKLPKAIKDTLSHFEGVDRTIEGFEGLEAAQNAIKSDETKDAFAKDYKYLSKLWESLSPDNILDLYNTDYKWLSQVFESVRPASGSIGKLLWFTLGAQTTKLIHDNIHVGDVHQLDEFVMDADVIEDIFNNPDPKNAKQLEKILIKRFKKLVGDPRFKKLSDRLEALRDKAEQGLITSIEFVKELCKIAKETLQAEKELIEEIQEKSPKAALTELFLELKTDSTPAVVERIVGDIDAIVRAISFPGWQHSNQGEREVQQALRKSLLKYKLHKDQILFDRAYGYIKEYY
;
A
#
# COMPACT_ATOMS: atom_id res chain seq x y z
N ALA A 1 -19.13 -26.89 5.05
CA ALA A 1 -20.49 -27.21 4.65
C ALA A 1 -21.22 -25.91 4.49
N SER A 2 -21.62 -25.62 3.26
CA SER A 2 -22.52 -24.49 3.06
C SER A 2 -23.80 -24.71 3.86
N SER A 3 -24.32 -23.66 4.47
CA SER A 3 -25.63 -23.61 5.09
C SER A 3 -26.77 -24.07 4.14
N TYR A 4 -26.47 -24.27 2.86
CA TYR A 4 -27.42 -24.59 1.79
C TYR A 4 -27.40 -26.06 1.32
N GLY A 5 -26.57 -26.96 1.94
CA GLY A 5 -26.59 -28.40 1.64
C GLY A 5 -26.15 -28.80 0.23
N VAL A 6 -25.68 -27.88 -0.60
CA VAL A 6 -25.29 -28.10 -2.00
C VAL A 6 -23.85 -28.60 -2.09
N LYS A 7 -23.59 -29.65 -2.90
CA LYS A 7 -22.28 -30.30 -3.02
C LYS A 7 -21.92 -30.52 -4.48
N TRP A 8 -20.62 -30.51 -4.75
CA TRP A 8 -20.07 -31.00 -6.00
C TRP A 8 -20.20 -32.53 -6.07
N ILE A 9 -20.63 -33.03 -7.22
CA ILE A 9 -20.72 -34.45 -7.53
C ILE A 9 -19.57 -34.81 -8.45
N PHE A 10 -18.77 -35.81 -8.08
CA PHE A 10 -17.72 -36.30 -8.95
C PHE A 10 -18.31 -37.19 -10.03
N LYS A 11 -17.95 -36.90 -11.29
CA LYS A 11 -18.16 -37.77 -12.45
C LYS A 11 -16.83 -37.91 -13.18
N SER A 12 -16.42 -39.10 -13.54
CA SER A 12 -15.24 -39.27 -14.37
C SER A 12 -15.44 -38.62 -15.75
N SER A 13 -14.37 -38.27 -16.44
CA SER A 13 -14.47 -37.66 -17.79
C SER A 13 -15.19 -38.56 -18.79
N GLU A 14 -15.17 -39.90 -18.58
CA GLU A 14 -15.84 -40.91 -19.42
C GLU A 14 -17.36 -40.97 -19.15
N GLU A 15 -17.81 -40.64 -17.93
CA GLU A 15 -19.23 -40.58 -17.58
C GLU A 15 -19.95 -39.34 -18.15
N LEU A 16 -19.17 -38.34 -18.57
CA LEU A 16 -19.75 -37.13 -19.17
C LEU A 16 -20.19 -37.42 -20.61
N GLN A 17 -21.48 -37.25 -20.87
CA GLN A 17 -22.07 -37.48 -22.20
C GLN A 17 -21.73 -36.31 -23.15
N ARG A 18 -20.47 -36.25 -23.62
CA ARG A 18 -19.99 -35.29 -24.58
C ARG A 18 -18.90 -35.84 -25.52
N SER A 19 -18.77 -35.27 -26.68
CA SER A 19 -17.62 -35.48 -27.54
C SER A 19 -16.40 -34.71 -27.02
N VAL A 20 -15.17 -35.19 -27.32
CA VAL A 20 -13.91 -34.48 -26.95
C VAL A 20 -13.77 -33.09 -27.59
N ASN A 21 -14.56 -32.79 -28.63
CA ASN A 21 -14.59 -31.49 -29.30
C ASN A 21 -15.63 -30.54 -28.69
N GLU A 22 -16.47 -31.00 -27.77
CA GLU A 22 -17.51 -30.22 -27.15
C GLU A 22 -17.06 -29.71 -25.77
N VAL A 23 -17.32 -28.43 -25.53
CA VAL A 23 -17.03 -27.75 -24.26
C VAL A 23 -18.15 -27.96 -23.25
N LEU A 24 -19.41 -27.90 -23.72
CA LEU A 24 -20.62 -28.02 -22.90
C LEU A 24 -21.06 -29.47 -22.81
N VAL A 25 -21.54 -29.87 -21.63
CA VAL A 25 -22.31 -31.11 -21.45
C VAL A 25 -23.76 -30.78 -21.74
N GLU A 26 -24.15 -30.90 -23.02
CA GLU A 26 -25.43 -30.36 -23.51
C GLU A 26 -26.66 -31.03 -22.92
N SER A 27 -26.58 -32.32 -22.57
CA SER A 27 -27.68 -33.01 -21.86
C SER A 27 -27.99 -32.33 -20.52
N GLU A 28 -26.99 -32.12 -19.70
CA GLU A 28 -27.12 -31.41 -18.41
C GLU A 28 -27.60 -29.96 -18.58
N LEU A 29 -27.06 -29.26 -19.60
CA LEU A 29 -27.48 -27.88 -19.90
C LEU A 29 -28.93 -27.78 -20.34
N LYS A 30 -29.39 -28.68 -21.23
CA LYS A 30 -30.80 -28.69 -21.70
C LYS A 30 -31.77 -29.01 -20.55
N GLU A 31 -31.42 -29.97 -19.69
CA GLU A 31 -32.22 -30.26 -18.50
C GLU A 31 -32.31 -29.04 -17.56
N ALA A 32 -31.19 -28.31 -17.36
CA ALA A 32 -31.21 -27.10 -16.57
C ALA A 32 -32.05 -25.98 -17.24
N LEU A 33 -31.91 -25.78 -18.54
CA LEU A 33 -32.72 -24.81 -19.28
C LEU A 33 -34.22 -25.07 -19.15
N ILE A 34 -34.65 -26.35 -19.26
CA ILE A 34 -36.05 -26.76 -19.07
C ILE A 34 -36.49 -26.50 -17.61
N ARG A 35 -35.63 -26.82 -16.63
CA ARG A 35 -35.96 -26.67 -15.20
C ARG A 35 -36.04 -25.19 -14.79
N LEU A 36 -35.19 -24.33 -15.32
CA LEU A 36 -35.03 -22.95 -14.86
C LEU A 36 -35.90 -21.93 -15.62
N ASN A 37 -36.46 -22.31 -16.80
CA ASN A 37 -37.17 -21.38 -17.66
C ASN A 37 -38.57 -21.92 -18.01
N PRO A 38 -39.65 -21.32 -17.50
CA PRO A 38 -41.03 -21.80 -17.75
C PRO A 38 -41.39 -21.86 -19.23
N ASP A 39 -40.96 -20.87 -20.04
CA ASP A 39 -41.26 -20.84 -21.48
C ASP A 39 -40.60 -22.00 -22.22
N ILE A 40 -39.36 -22.38 -21.82
CA ILE A 40 -38.64 -23.54 -22.35
C ILE A 40 -39.26 -24.84 -21.84
N ALA A 41 -39.69 -24.89 -20.58
CA ALA A 41 -40.39 -26.06 -20.04
C ALA A 41 -41.69 -26.37 -20.81
N ALA A 42 -42.40 -25.32 -21.25
CA ALA A 42 -43.62 -25.47 -22.07
C ALA A 42 -43.30 -25.94 -23.50
N LYS A 43 -42.11 -25.64 -24.03
CA LYS A 43 -41.65 -26.01 -25.39
C LYS A 43 -40.17 -26.43 -25.36
N PRO A 44 -39.87 -27.68 -24.93
CA PRO A 44 -38.48 -28.13 -24.68
C PRO A 44 -37.50 -27.96 -25.86
N GLY A 45 -37.99 -27.95 -27.10
CA GLY A 45 -37.17 -27.70 -28.29
C GLY A 45 -36.50 -26.31 -28.33
N LEU A 46 -37.00 -25.33 -27.57
CA LEU A 46 -36.38 -24.00 -27.44
C LEU A 46 -34.99 -24.05 -26.73
N ALA A 47 -34.75 -25.11 -25.98
CA ALA A 47 -33.41 -25.34 -25.36
C ALA A 47 -32.33 -25.49 -26.45
N ASP A 48 -32.64 -26.12 -27.57
CA ASP A 48 -31.69 -26.28 -28.68
C ASP A 48 -31.29 -24.94 -29.31
N GLU A 49 -32.23 -23.99 -29.38
CA GLU A 49 -31.94 -22.63 -29.88
C GLU A 49 -30.95 -21.87 -28.94
N VAL A 50 -31.14 -22.02 -27.63
CA VAL A 50 -30.22 -21.43 -26.64
C VAL A 50 -28.85 -22.06 -26.77
N VAL A 51 -28.77 -23.40 -26.79
CA VAL A 51 -27.50 -24.13 -26.97
C VAL A 51 -26.79 -23.71 -28.25
N TYR A 52 -27.54 -23.54 -29.36
CA TYR A 52 -26.97 -23.04 -30.60
C TYR A 52 -26.36 -21.65 -30.46
N LYS A 53 -27.01 -20.72 -29.73
CA LYS A 53 -26.46 -19.38 -29.45
C LYS A 53 -25.20 -19.46 -28.62
N LEU A 54 -25.17 -20.28 -27.57
CA LEU A 54 -23.98 -20.47 -26.73
C LEU A 54 -22.80 -21.06 -27.50
N ARG A 55 -23.06 -22.07 -28.40
CA ARG A 55 -22.02 -22.60 -29.29
C ARG A 55 -21.46 -21.52 -30.20
N ALA A 56 -22.30 -20.63 -30.75
CA ALA A 56 -21.84 -19.50 -31.56
C ALA A 56 -20.86 -18.58 -30.79
N VAL A 57 -21.12 -18.30 -29.51
CA VAL A 57 -20.18 -17.55 -28.64
C VAL A 57 -18.88 -18.30 -28.44
N LEU A 58 -18.92 -19.62 -28.20
CA LEU A 58 -17.71 -20.45 -28.05
C LEU A 58 -16.84 -20.42 -29.34
N ILE A 59 -17.46 -20.50 -30.51
CA ILE A 59 -16.74 -20.48 -31.78
C ILE A 59 -16.16 -19.08 -32.09
N ALA A 60 -16.89 -18.02 -31.71
CA ALA A 60 -16.47 -16.63 -31.93
C ALA A 60 -15.15 -16.26 -31.24
N VAL A 61 -14.66 -17.02 -30.27
CA VAL A 61 -13.41 -16.79 -29.57
C VAL A 61 -12.21 -16.58 -30.50
N ASN A 62 -12.18 -17.28 -31.65
CA ASN A 62 -11.11 -17.17 -32.62
C ASN A 62 -11.11 -15.82 -33.38
N GLN A 63 -12.23 -15.09 -33.39
CA GLN A 63 -12.39 -13.80 -34.07
C GLN A 63 -12.31 -12.63 -33.12
N VAL A 64 -13.00 -12.71 -31.96
CA VAL A 64 -13.12 -11.59 -31.02
C VAL A 64 -12.10 -11.60 -29.88
N GLY A 65 -11.41 -12.74 -29.70
CA GLY A 65 -10.48 -12.97 -28.60
C GLY A 65 -11.15 -13.49 -27.32
N LEU A 66 -10.35 -14.14 -26.47
CA LEU A 66 -10.86 -14.91 -25.33
C LEU A 66 -11.62 -14.04 -24.31
N VAL A 67 -11.09 -12.89 -23.91
CA VAL A 67 -11.73 -12.05 -22.89
C VAL A 67 -13.09 -11.52 -23.35
N LYS A 68 -13.20 -11.07 -24.61
CA LYS A 68 -14.48 -10.59 -25.16
C LYS A 68 -15.51 -11.72 -25.32
N ALA A 69 -15.07 -12.90 -25.75
CA ALA A 69 -15.94 -14.08 -25.81
C ALA A 69 -16.40 -14.50 -24.40
N ASN A 70 -15.51 -14.47 -23.41
CA ASN A 70 -15.84 -14.73 -22.02
C ASN A 70 -16.86 -13.70 -21.48
N GLU A 71 -16.68 -12.41 -21.75
CA GLU A 71 -17.62 -11.36 -21.35
C GLU A 71 -19.01 -11.59 -21.97
N GLU A 72 -19.07 -11.95 -23.24
CA GLU A 72 -20.35 -12.24 -23.90
C GLU A 72 -21.04 -13.47 -23.33
N PHE A 73 -20.28 -14.53 -23.02
CA PHE A 73 -20.81 -15.72 -22.38
C PHE A 73 -21.24 -15.45 -20.92
N PHE A 74 -20.51 -14.57 -20.25
CA PHE A 74 -20.86 -14.14 -18.89
C PHE A 74 -22.24 -13.48 -18.82
N LYS A 75 -22.59 -12.64 -19.82
CA LYS A 75 -23.93 -12.04 -19.93
C LYS A 75 -25.05 -13.07 -20.09
N TRP A 76 -24.75 -14.22 -20.71
CA TRP A 76 -25.68 -15.35 -20.72
C TRP A 76 -25.79 -16.00 -19.34
N MET A 77 -24.67 -16.28 -18.70
CA MET A 77 -24.67 -16.93 -17.37
C MET A 77 -25.35 -16.06 -16.29
N THR A 78 -25.20 -14.75 -16.35
CA THR A 78 -25.83 -13.81 -15.40
C THR A 78 -27.27 -13.45 -15.73
N GLY A 79 -27.84 -14.00 -16.82
CA GLY A 79 -29.24 -13.79 -17.18
C GLY A 79 -29.55 -12.45 -17.85
N GLU A 80 -28.52 -11.76 -18.34
CA GLU A 80 -28.68 -10.47 -19.06
C GLU A 80 -29.17 -10.65 -20.50
N LYS A 81 -29.05 -11.85 -21.06
CA LYS A 81 -29.48 -12.16 -22.43
C LYS A 81 -30.94 -12.62 -22.48
N THR A 82 -31.62 -12.19 -23.54
CA THR A 82 -33.03 -12.50 -23.73
C THR A 82 -33.24 -13.26 -25.05
N MET A 83 -34.31 -14.06 -25.08
CA MET A 83 -34.79 -14.74 -26.31
C MET A 83 -36.30 -14.46 -26.52
N PRO A 84 -36.79 -14.49 -27.77
CA PRO A 84 -38.20 -14.18 -28.09
C PRO A 84 -39.12 -15.38 -27.80
N PHE A 85 -39.08 -15.92 -26.58
CA PHE A 85 -39.76 -17.14 -26.18
C PHE A 85 -41.09 -16.91 -25.45
N GLY A 86 -41.35 -15.69 -25.00
CA GLY A 86 -42.60 -15.32 -24.38
C GLY A 86 -43.76 -15.18 -25.39
N ASP A 87 -44.97 -14.98 -24.87
CA ASP A 87 -46.20 -14.79 -25.69
C ASP A 87 -46.00 -13.65 -26.70
N ASN A 88 -46.42 -13.86 -27.93
CA ASN A 88 -46.29 -12.95 -29.06
C ASN A 88 -44.81 -12.56 -29.35
N ASN A 89 -43.89 -13.50 -29.20
CA ASN A 89 -42.43 -13.28 -29.35
C ASN A 89 -41.87 -12.23 -28.41
N ARG A 90 -42.48 -12.05 -27.24
CA ARG A 90 -41.91 -11.19 -26.21
C ARG A 90 -40.54 -11.74 -25.78
N HIS A 91 -39.56 -10.87 -25.72
CA HIS A 91 -38.25 -11.22 -25.22
C HIS A 91 -38.27 -11.49 -23.70
N VAL A 92 -37.82 -12.66 -23.31
CA VAL A 92 -37.68 -13.10 -21.90
C VAL A 92 -36.21 -13.39 -21.57
N PRO A 93 -35.73 -13.05 -20.36
CA PRO A 93 -34.39 -13.38 -19.94
C PRO A 93 -34.22 -14.90 -19.83
N ILE A 94 -33.08 -15.41 -20.29
CA ILE A 94 -32.76 -16.83 -20.20
C ILE A 94 -31.92 -17.11 -18.99
N ARG A 95 -32.38 -17.99 -18.12
CA ARG A 95 -31.66 -18.44 -16.94
C ARG A 95 -30.86 -19.71 -17.24
N LEU A 96 -29.51 -19.59 -17.27
CA LEU A 96 -28.61 -20.74 -17.33
C LEU A 96 -28.24 -21.25 -15.94
N ILE A 97 -28.28 -20.37 -14.94
CA ILE A 97 -27.90 -20.62 -13.54
C ILE A 97 -28.92 -19.94 -12.63
N ASP A 98 -29.33 -20.63 -11.58
CA ASP A 98 -30.13 -20.06 -10.52
C ASP A 98 -29.22 -19.55 -9.38
N PHE A 99 -29.20 -18.24 -9.15
CA PHE A 99 -28.41 -17.58 -8.12
C PHE A 99 -29.17 -17.42 -6.79
N ASP A 100 -30.47 -17.61 -6.80
CA ASP A 100 -31.33 -17.37 -5.67
C ASP A 100 -31.60 -18.69 -4.92
N GLU A 101 -31.89 -19.77 -5.65
CA GLU A 101 -32.05 -21.12 -5.11
C GLU A 101 -30.96 -22.04 -5.69
N LEU A 102 -29.86 -22.17 -4.96
CA LEU A 102 -28.67 -22.89 -5.42
C LEU A 102 -28.91 -24.36 -5.69
N SER A 103 -29.87 -24.99 -4.99
CA SER A 103 -30.27 -26.38 -5.15
C SER A 103 -30.89 -26.69 -6.52
N ASN A 104 -31.35 -25.66 -7.23
CA ASN A 104 -31.87 -25.79 -8.60
C ASN A 104 -30.79 -26.01 -9.65
N ASN A 105 -29.48 -25.89 -9.29
CA ASN A 105 -28.37 -26.16 -10.21
C ASN A 105 -27.79 -27.56 -9.99
N THR A 106 -27.14 -28.09 -11.03
CA THR A 106 -26.28 -29.27 -10.93
C THR A 106 -24.81 -28.83 -10.84
N TYR A 107 -24.05 -29.47 -9.97
CA TYR A 107 -22.63 -29.15 -9.72
C TYR A 107 -21.79 -30.40 -9.93
N ILE A 108 -20.98 -30.41 -10.97
CA ILE A 108 -20.17 -31.56 -11.37
C ILE A 108 -18.69 -31.17 -11.30
N VAL A 109 -17.88 -32.01 -10.67
CA VAL A 109 -16.42 -31.95 -10.76
C VAL A 109 -15.93 -33.20 -11.48
N THR A 110 -15.02 -32.99 -12.41
CA THR A 110 -14.39 -34.08 -13.17
C THR A 110 -12.87 -33.90 -13.20
N ASN A 111 -12.16 -35.00 -13.34
CA ASN A 111 -10.71 -34.99 -13.50
C ASN A 111 -10.32 -35.45 -14.93
N GLN A 112 -9.09 -35.15 -15.31
CA GLN A 112 -8.49 -35.53 -16.60
C GLN A 112 -9.42 -35.23 -17.79
N TYR A 113 -9.89 -33.95 -17.83
CA TYR A 113 -10.86 -33.51 -18.81
C TYR A 113 -10.27 -33.38 -20.20
N ARG A 114 -10.44 -34.41 -21.04
CA ARG A 114 -9.89 -34.43 -22.38
C ARG A 114 -10.69 -33.54 -23.31
N ILE A 115 -10.03 -32.56 -23.93
CA ILE A 115 -10.62 -31.63 -24.89
C ILE A 115 -9.70 -31.44 -26.08
N HIS A 116 -10.30 -31.37 -27.29
CA HIS A 116 -9.59 -31.15 -28.54
C HIS A 116 -10.13 -29.92 -29.27
N HIS A 117 -9.26 -29.00 -29.65
CA HIS A 117 -9.58 -27.88 -30.55
C HIS A 117 -8.46 -27.73 -31.58
N ARG A 118 -7.40 -26.98 -31.30
CA ARG A 118 -6.18 -26.92 -32.12
C ARG A 118 -5.25 -28.11 -31.79
N GLU A 119 -5.21 -28.46 -30.56
CA GLU A 119 -4.47 -29.57 -29.96
C GLU A 119 -5.35 -30.26 -28.94
N THR A 120 -4.97 -31.48 -28.55
CA THR A 120 -5.60 -32.16 -27.42
C THR A 120 -4.92 -31.72 -26.13
N LYS A 121 -5.71 -31.26 -25.17
CA LYS A 121 -5.26 -30.92 -23.79
C LYS A 121 -6.09 -31.70 -22.79
N ILE A 122 -5.52 -31.93 -21.62
CA ILE A 122 -6.15 -32.72 -20.56
C ILE A 122 -5.95 -31.99 -19.21
N PRO A 123 -6.74 -30.93 -18.93
CA PRO A 123 -6.72 -30.28 -17.62
C PRO A 123 -7.02 -31.28 -16.50
N ASP A 124 -6.31 -31.15 -15.38
CA ASP A 124 -6.44 -32.06 -14.24
C ASP A 124 -7.82 -32.01 -13.60
N VAL A 125 -8.38 -30.83 -13.44
CA VAL A 125 -9.68 -30.60 -12.80
C VAL A 125 -10.51 -29.62 -13.65
N VAL A 126 -11.75 -30.01 -13.93
CA VAL A 126 -12.78 -29.10 -14.49
C VAL A 126 -14.03 -29.18 -13.66
N MET A 127 -14.59 -28.02 -13.31
CA MET A 127 -15.82 -27.93 -12.55
C MET A 127 -16.92 -27.29 -13.38
N MET A 128 -18.10 -27.84 -13.31
CA MET A 128 -19.23 -27.47 -14.17
C MET A 128 -20.46 -27.13 -13.34
N ILE A 129 -21.18 -26.11 -13.77
CA ILE A 129 -22.52 -25.79 -13.26
C ILE A 129 -23.49 -25.97 -14.43
N ASN A 130 -24.51 -26.80 -14.26
CA ASN A 130 -25.49 -27.08 -15.29
C ASN A 130 -24.88 -27.49 -16.65
N GLY A 131 -23.79 -28.30 -16.61
CA GLY A 131 -23.07 -28.71 -17.80
C GLY A 131 -22.16 -27.66 -18.43
N ILE A 132 -21.99 -26.49 -17.83
CA ILE A 132 -21.14 -25.40 -18.29
C ILE A 132 -19.81 -25.44 -17.49
N PRO A 133 -18.64 -25.59 -18.11
CA PRO A 133 -17.35 -25.58 -17.40
C PRO A 133 -17.00 -24.17 -16.93
N VAL A 134 -16.99 -23.97 -15.61
CA VAL A 134 -16.81 -22.64 -14.99
C VAL A 134 -15.49 -22.47 -14.28
N VAL A 135 -14.80 -23.57 -13.93
CA VAL A 135 -13.46 -23.57 -13.30
C VAL A 135 -12.56 -24.58 -13.99
N VAL A 136 -11.33 -24.19 -14.23
CA VAL A 136 -10.25 -25.06 -14.72
C VAL A 136 -9.13 -25.05 -13.69
N GLY A 137 -8.69 -26.22 -13.24
CA GLY A 137 -7.64 -26.38 -12.26
C GLY A 137 -6.51 -27.27 -12.77
N GLU A 138 -5.29 -26.93 -12.37
CA GLU A 138 -4.09 -27.70 -12.66
C GLU A 138 -3.37 -28.03 -11.37
N ALA A 139 -3.05 -29.30 -11.17
CA ALA A 139 -2.39 -29.80 -9.98
C ALA A 139 -1.01 -30.34 -10.32
N LYS A 140 0.01 -29.92 -9.60
CA LYS A 140 1.38 -30.41 -9.75
C LYS A 140 1.80 -31.22 -8.54
N THR A 141 2.83 -32.05 -8.73
CA THR A 141 3.30 -32.93 -7.66
C THR A 141 4.00 -32.15 -6.54
N PRO A 142 3.65 -32.37 -5.27
CA PRO A 142 4.33 -31.74 -4.13
C PRO A 142 5.70 -32.34 -3.82
N ILE A 143 6.07 -33.47 -4.47
CA ILE A 143 7.28 -34.26 -4.15
C ILE A 143 8.53 -33.63 -4.76
N ARG A 144 8.39 -32.88 -5.87
CA ARG A 144 9.52 -32.28 -6.56
C ARG A 144 9.69 -30.82 -6.12
N PRO A 145 10.77 -30.46 -5.38
CA PRO A 145 11.03 -29.09 -4.94
C PRO A 145 11.15 -28.07 -6.07
N SER A 146 11.48 -28.52 -7.28
CA SER A 146 11.62 -27.68 -8.48
C SER A 146 10.30 -27.38 -9.18
N VAL A 147 9.19 -27.95 -8.73
CA VAL A 147 7.85 -27.77 -9.30
C VAL A 147 7.00 -26.98 -8.31
N SER A 148 6.32 -25.95 -8.80
CA SER A 148 5.48 -25.09 -8.00
C SER A 148 4.12 -24.89 -8.66
N TRP A 149 3.19 -24.23 -7.96
CA TRP A 149 1.90 -23.84 -8.54
C TRP A 149 2.05 -23.06 -9.85
N LEU A 150 3.17 -22.30 -10.03
CA LEU A 150 3.41 -21.50 -11.23
C LEU A 150 3.53 -22.35 -12.48
N ASP A 151 4.10 -23.56 -12.37
CA ASP A 151 4.18 -24.47 -13.50
C ASP A 151 2.77 -24.85 -13.97
N GLY A 152 1.85 -25.12 -13.03
CA GLY A 152 0.45 -25.33 -13.32
C GLY A 152 -0.26 -24.09 -13.88
N ALA A 153 0.00 -22.93 -13.29
CA ALA A 153 -0.55 -21.67 -13.77
C ALA A 153 -0.06 -21.32 -15.19
N HIS A 154 1.22 -21.60 -15.48
CA HIS A 154 1.79 -21.44 -16.82
C HIS A 154 1.12 -22.39 -17.84
N GLU A 155 0.86 -23.66 -17.47
CA GLU A 155 0.11 -24.56 -18.34
C GLU A 155 -1.29 -24.05 -18.63
N VAL A 156 -2.01 -23.55 -17.65
CA VAL A 156 -3.34 -22.98 -17.84
C VAL A 156 -3.28 -21.76 -18.72
N HIS A 157 -2.48 -20.76 -18.34
CA HIS A 157 -2.46 -19.42 -18.94
C HIS A 157 -1.80 -19.42 -20.34
N ASP A 158 -0.59 -20.00 -20.45
CA ASP A 158 0.20 -19.88 -21.68
C ASP A 158 -0.06 -21.03 -22.65
N ILE A 159 -0.46 -22.20 -22.15
CA ILE A 159 -0.67 -23.37 -23.00
C ILE A 159 -2.15 -23.62 -23.26
N TYR A 160 -2.97 -23.84 -22.22
CA TYR A 160 -4.36 -24.25 -22.43
C TYR A 160 -5.24 -23.13 -22.99
N GLU A 161 -5.12 -21.92 -22.47
CA GLU A 161 -5.88 -20.79 -23.00
C GLU A 161 -5.58 -20.48 -24.49
N ASN A 162 -4.39 -20.87 -24.99
CA ASN A 162 -4.02 -20.71 -26.38
C ASN A 162 -4.43 -21.92 -27.25
N ALA A 163 -4.27 -23.13 -26.73
CA ALA A 163 -4.55 -24.37 -27.48
C ALA A 163 -6.05 -24.69 -27.55
N VAL A 164 -6.76 -24.46 -26.42
CA VAL A 164 -8.20 -24.79 -26.30
C VAL A 164 -9.01 -23.61 -25.72
N PRO A 165 -8.95 -22.42 -26.35
CA PRO A 165 -9.55 -21.21 -25.78
C PRO A 165 -11.07 -21.30 -25.55
N GLN A 166 -11.76 -22.17 -26.27
CA GLN A 166 -13.20 -22.39 -26.12
C GLN A 166 -13.59 -22.89 -24.74
N LEU A 167 -12.73 -23.68 -24.10
CA LEU A 167 -12.92 -24.16 -22.72
C LEU A 167 -12.98 -23.01 -21.70
N PHE A 168 -12.25 -21.93 -21.99
CA PHE A 168 -12.14 -20.78 -21.10
C PHE A 168 -13.16 -19.67 -21.39
N VAL A 169 -13.97 -19.81 -22.44
CA VAL A 169 -15.04 -18.86 -22.72
C VAL A 169 -16.08 -18.78 -21.59
N PRO A 170 -16.55 -19.87 -20.97
CA PRO A 170 -17.47 -19.81 -19.83
C PRO A 170 -16.75 -19.71 -18.47
N ASN A 171 -15.42 -19.66 -18.44
CA ASN A 171 -14.64 -19.75 -17.22
C ASN A 171 -14.85 -18.57 -16.27
N ILE A 172 -15.11 -18.83 -14.99
CA ILE A 172 -15.16 -17.83 -13.91
C ILE A 172 -13.76 -17.52 -13.44
N LEU A 173 -13.01 -18.55 -13.03
CA LEU A 173 -11.65 -18.50 -12.58
C LEU A 173 -10.91 -19.80 -12.91
N SER A 174 -9.59 -19.74 -12.93
CA SER A 174 -8.73 -20.91 -12.97
C SER A 174 -7.85 -20.94 -11.73
N PHE A 175 -7.41 -22.14 -11.30
CA PHE A 175 -6.50 -22.30 -10.18
C PHE A 175 -5.34 -23.22 -10.52
N ALA A 176 -4.24 -23.05 -9.79
CA ALA A 176 -3.09 -23.94 -9.85
C ALA A 176 -2.57 -24.20 -8.44
N THR A 177 -2.11 -25.43 -8.20
CA THR A 177 -1.57 -25.88 -6.92
C THR A 177 -0.52 -26.96 -7.11
N GLU A 178 0.45 -27.06 -6.18
CA GLU A 178 1.30 -28.22 -6.00
C GLU A 178 1.08 -28.88 -4.62
N GLY A 179 -0.06 -28.59 -3.99
CA GLY A 179 -0.45 -29.17 -2.70
C GLY A 179 0.09 -28.46 -1.46
N LYS A 180 0.99 -27.47 -1.61
CA LYS A 180 1.48 -26.61 -0.52
C LYS A 180 0.91 -25.20 -0.62
N GLU A 181 0.72 -24.72 -1.84
CA GLU A 181 0.19 -23.41 -2.14
C GLU A 181 -0.95 -23.51 -3.17
N LEU A 182 -1.89 -22.57 -3.08
CA LEU A 182 -3.00 -22.39 -4.00
C LEU A 182 -3.00 -20.98 -4.54
N TYR A 183 -2.99 -20.87 -5.87
CA TYR A 183 -3.16 -19.58 -6.54
C TYR A 183 -4.26 -19.67 -7.60
N TYR A 184 -4.98 -18.57 -7.80
CA TYR A 184 -6.05 -18.49 -8.78
C TYR A 184 -5.98 -17.18 -9.57
N GLY A 185 -6.53 -17.21 -10.77
CA GLY A 185 -6.58 -16.06 -11.67
C GLY A 185 -7.76 -16.10 -12.63
N ALA A 186 -8.06 -14.96 -13.24
CA ALA A 186 -9.04 -14.85 -14.32
C ALA A 186 -8.41 -15.22 -15.67
N VAL A 187 -9.24 -15.41 -16.68
CA VAL A 187 -8.77 -15.62 -18.07
C VAL A 187 -7.89 -14.46 -18.51
N ARG A 188 -6.74 -14.78 -19.13
CA ARG A 188 -5.73 -13.81 -19.60
C ARG A 188 -5.18 -12.89 -18.49
N CYS A 189 -5.34 -13.26 -17.23
CA CYS A 189 -4.71 -12.55 -16.12
C CYS A 189 -3.21 -12.87 -16.10
N PRO A 190 -2.30 -11.89 -16.24
CA PRO A 190 -0.87 -12.15 -16.13
C PRO A 190 -0.53 -12.85 -14.82
N LEU A 191 0.43 -13.79 -14.87
CA LEU A 191 0.72 -14.69 -13.75
C LEU A 191 1.17 -13.96 -12.47
N GLU A 192 1.79 -12.79 -12.61
CA GLU A 192 2.16 -11.93 -11.48
C GLU A 192 0.97 -11.38 -10.69
N PHE A 193 -0.24 -11.41 -11.25
CA PHE A 193 -1.48 -10.99 -10.58
C PHE A 193 -2.32 -12.15 -10.08
N TRP A 194 -1.91 -13.41 -10.32
CA TRP A 194 -2.55 -14.54 -9.66
C TRP A 194 -2.37 -14.40 -8.16
N ALA A 195 -3.40 -14.72 -7.39
CA ALA A 195 -3.44 -14.47 -5.96
C ALA A 195 -3.74 -15.74 -5.17
N PRO A 196 -3.21 -15.88 -3.95
CA PRO A 196 -3.64 -16.96 -3.06
C PRO A 196 -5.05 -16.69 -2.55
N TRP A 197 -5.80 -17.75 -2.26
CA TRP A 197 -7.00 -17.68 -1.45
C TRP A 197 -6.62 -17.96 0.00
N ARG A 198 -7.20 -17.23 0.96
CA ARG A 198 -6.94 -17.43 2.39
C ARG A 198 -8.25 -17.66 3.13
N LEU A 199 -8.15 -18.28 4.29
CA LEU A 199 -9.28 -18.46 5.19
C LEU A 199 -9.23 -17.37 6.27
N GLU A 200 -10.38 -16.76 6.54
CA GLU A 200 -10.50 -15.79 7.63
C GLU A 200 -10.38 -16.48 9.00
N ASN A 201 -10.98 -17.67 9.14
CA ASN A 201 -10.95 -18.48 10.35
C ASN A 201 -10.60 -19.92 10.02
N ASP A 202 -9.61 -20.49 10.72
CA ASP A 202 -9.16 -21.90 10.58
C ASP A 202 -10.15 -22.94 11.11
N GLU A 203 -11.42 -22.54 11.36
CA GLU A 203 -12.44 -23.36 12.01
C GLU A 203 -13.43 -24.02 11.04
N ASP A 204 -13.07 -24.32 9.79
CA ASP A 204 -13.92 -25.12 8.93
C ASP A 204 -14.08 -26.55 9.49
N ALA A 205 -15.20 -26.77 10.16
CA ALA A 205 -15.53 -28.06 10.78
C ALA A 205 -15.53 -29.23 9.77
N ILE A 206 -15.75 -28.94 8.47
CA ILE A 206 -15.72 -29.96 7.41
C ILE A 206 -14.30 -30.28 7.01
N ALA A 207 -13.45 -29.27 6.83
CA ALA A 207 -12.04 -29.47 6.52
C ALA A 207 -11.34 -30.26 7.63
N LYS A 208 -11.60 -29.92 8.90
CA LYS A 208 -11.15 -30.72 10.07
C LYS A 208 -11.67 -32.15 10.03
N ARG A 209 -12.96 -32.35 9.75
CA ARG A 209 -13.58 -33.70 9.69
C ARG A 209 -13.02 -34.54 8.55
N LEU A 210 -12.65 -33.93 7.43
CA LEU A 210 -12.09 -34.61 6.25
C LEU A 210 -10.57 -34.75 6.32
N GLY A 211 -9.92 -34.17 7.34
CA GLY A 211 -8.47 -34.20 7.46
C GLY A 211 -7.74 -33.45 6.33
N LEU A 212 -8.35 -32.40 5.76
CA LEU A 212 -7.77 -31.64 4.69
C LEU A 212 -6.59 -30.78 5.19
N GLY A 213 -5.48 -30.77 4.43
CA GLY A 213 -4.40 -29.81 4.59
C GLY A 213 -4.84 -28.38 4.20
N GLU A 214 -3.98 -27.39 4.40
CA GLU A 214 -4.27 -25.97 4.14
C GLU A 214 -4.84 -25.72 2.73
N VAL A 215 -4.16 -26.20 1.70
CA VAL A 215 -4.62 -26.08 0.30
C VAL A 215 -6.01 -26.70 0.08
N GLY A 216 -6.27 -27.84 0.73
CA GLY A 216 -7.59 -28.49 0.63
C GLY A 216 -8.69 -27.64 1.28
N LYS A 217 -8.40 -26.96 2.39
CA LYS A 217 -9.31 -26.02 3.04
C LYS A 217 -9.55 -24.80 2.17
N GLU A 218 -8.48 -24.18 1.66
CA GLU A 218 -8.55 -23.01 0.77
C GLU A 218 -9.37 -23.32 -0.51
N LEU A 219 -9.13 -24.48 -1.15
CA LEU A 219 -9.91 -24.94 -2.30
C LEU A 219 -11.38 -25.17 -1.95
N SER A 220 -11.64 -25.84 -0.82
CA SER A 220 -13.02 -26.09 -0.37
C SER A 220 -13.79 -24.80 -0.13
N ASP A 221 -13.12 -23.77 0.36
CA ASP A 221 -13.68 -22.46 0.63
C ASP A 221 -13.88 -21.65 -0.66
N LEU A 222 -12.82 -21.48 -1.49
CA LEU A 222 -12.90 -20.76 -2.76
C LEU A 222 -13.94 -21.35 -3.71
N LEU A 223 -14.00 -22.66 -3.82
CA LEU A 223 -14.84 -23.39 -4.76
C LEU A 223 -16.18 -23.83 -4.16
N ASN A 224 -16.52 -23.32 -2.99
CA ASN A 224 -17.87 -23.48 -2.45
C ASN A 224 -18.89 -22.95 -3.47
N PRO A 225 -19.95 -23.72 -3.83
CA PRO A 225 -20.93 -23.30 -4.83
C PRO A 225 -21.52 -21.90 -4.60
N ALA A 226 -21.89 -21.57 -3.35
CA ALA A 226 -22.46 -20.27 -3.02
C ALA A 226 -21.44 -19.14 -3.25
N ARG A 227 -20.17 -19.36 -2.86
CA ARG A 227 -19.10 -18.38 -3.04
C ARG A 227 -18.71 -18.21 -4.50
N LEU A 228 -18.57 -19.31 -5.24
CA LEU A 228 -18.25 -19.26 -6.66
C LEU A 228 -19.32 -18.51 -7.46
N LEU A 229 -20.60 -18.73 -7.15
CA LEU A 229 -21.71 -17.99 -7.76
C LEU A 229 -21.75 -16.53 -7.32
N ASP A 230 -21.42 -16.22 -6.07
CA ASP A 230 -21.28 -14.85 -5.59
C ASP A 230 -20.12 -14.12 -6.30
N ILE A 231 -18.95 -14.78 -6.46
CA ILE A 231 -17.83 -14.25 -7.24
C ILE A 231 -18.28 -13.98 -8.68
N MET A 232 -18.99 -14.89 -9.29
CA MET A 232 -19.50 -14.71 -10.65
C MET A 232 -20.46 -13.52 -10.75
N ARG A 233 -21.48 -13.46 -9.89
CA ARG A 233 -22.55 -12.46 -9.98
C ARG A 233 -22.11 -11.06 -9.56
N ASN A 234 -21.33 -10.96 -8.49
CA ASN A 234 -21.08 -9.70 -7.79
C ASN A 234 -19.62 -9.24 -7.81
N PHE A 235 -18.66 -10.12 -8.10
CA PHE A 235 -17.23 -9.85 -7.98
C PHE A 235 -16.44 -10.10 -9.28
N SER A 236 -17.12 -10.28 -10.40
CA SER A 236 -16.49 -10.37 -11.72
C SER A 236 -16.79 -9.12 -12.53
N LEU A 237 -15.74 -8.45 -12.98
CA LEU A 237 -15.78 -7.21 -13.76
C LEU A 237 -15.01 -7.39 -15.07
N PHE A 238 -15.48 -6.70 -16.09
CA PHE A 238 -14.77 -6.58 -17.37
C PHE A 238 -14.36 -5.11 -17.52
N SER A 239 -13.08 -4.85 -17.69
CA SER A 239 -12.51 -3.51 -17.72
C SER A 239 -11.64 -3.33 -18.96
N THR A 240 -11.38 -2.08 -19.34
CA THR A 240 -10.45 -1.74 -20.41
C THR A 240 -9.18 -1.13 -19.80
N ASP A 241 -8.04 -1.77 -20.04
CA ASP A 241 -6.76 -1.29 -19.54
C ASP A 241 -6.27 -0.03 -20.29
N LYS A 242 -5.20 0.59 -19.76
CA LYS A 242 -4.56 1.78 -20.37
C LYS A 242 -4.07 1.52 -21.80
N LYS A 243 -3.85 0.28 -22.20
CA LYS A 243 -3.47 -0.14 -23.57
C LYS A 243 -4.69 -0.47 -24.46
N LYS A 244 -5.90 -0.10 -24.00
CA LYS A 244 -7.18 -0.37 -24.69
C LYS A 244 -7.49 -1.86 -24.89
N ARG A 245 -6.91 -2.75 -24.07
CA ARG A 245 -7.23 -4.18 -24.10
C ARG A 245 -8.35 -4.46 -23.09
N ARG A 246 -9.29 -5.32 -23.47
CA ARG A 246 -10.32 -5.81 -22.56
C ARG A 246 -9.68 -6.83 -21.60
N ILE A 247 -9.91 -6.67 -20.31
CA ILE A 247 -9.40 -7.54 -19.23
C ILE A 247 -10.57 -7.96 -18.34
N LYS A 248 -10.45 -9.15 -17.74
CA LYS A 248 -11.35 -9.63 -16.69
C LYS A 248 -10.70 -9.47 -15.34
N ILE A 249 -11.44 -8.98 -14.38
CA ILE A 249 -11.00 -8.76 -13.00
C ILE A 249 -11.90 -9.59 -12.08
N ILE A 250 -11.29 -10.39 -11.21
CA ILE A 250 -11.93 -11.12 -10.12
C ILE A 250 -11.31 -10.67 -8.78
N PRO A 251 -12.00 -10.82 -7.65
CA PRO A 251 -11.54 -10.27 -6.39
C PRO A 251 -10.35 -11.08 -5.85
N ARG A 252 -9.46 -10.43 -5.13
CA ARG A 252 -8.59 -11.09 -4.16
C ARG A 252 -9.40 -11.40 -2.90
N PHE A 253 -8.94 -12.38 -2.09
CA PHE A 253 -9.73 -12.82 -0.93
C PHE A 253 -10.06 -11.65 0.04
N GLN A 254 -9.12 -10.75 0.32
CA GLN A 254 -9.34 -9.59 1.20
C GLN A 254 -10.35 -8.59 0.63
N GLN A 255 -10.42 -8.46 -0.71
CA GLN A 255 -11.43 -7.63 -1.36
C GLN A 255 -12.82 -8.27 -1.26
N TYR A 256 -12.89 -9.59 -1.47
CA TYR A 256 -14.12 -10.36 -1.34
C TYR A 256 -14.65 -10.30 0.10
N GLU A 257 -13.80 -10.58 1.07
CA GLU A 257 -14.12 -10.53 2.50
C GLU A 257 -14.56 -9.13 2.92
N GLY A 258 -13.74 -8.10 2.65
CA GLY A 258 -14.02 -6.74 3.07
C GLY A 258 -15.32 -6.18 2.46
N ALA A 259 -15.60 -6.46 1.19
CA ALA A 259 -16.85 -6.05 0.55
C ALA A 259 -18.07 -6.78 1.12
N ASN A 260 -17.95 -8.08 1.38
CA ASN A 260 -19.03 -8.86 2.00
C ASN A 260 -19.33 -8.39 3.43
N LYS A 261 -18.32 -8.12 4.24
CA LYS A 261 -18.51 -7.55 5.59
C LYS A 261 -19.24 -6.21 5.56
N ILE A 262 -18.95 -5.34 4.56
CA ILE A 262 -19.72 -4.10 4.36
C ILE A 262 -21.19 -4.42 4.10
N VAL A 263 -21.46 -5.31 3.15
CA VAL A 263 -22.84 -5.68 2.77
C VAL A 263 -23.60 -6.29 3.94
N GLU A 264 -22.99 -7.22 4.66
CA GLU A 264 -23.57 -7.88 5.84
C GLU A 264 -23.91 -6.87 6.94
N ARG A 265 -22.97 -5.94 7.24
CA ARG A 265 -23.19 -4.89 8.24
C ARG A 265 -24.34 -3.96 7.88
N VAL A 266 -24.47 -3.61 6.60
CA VAL A 266 -25.60 -2.80 6.11
C VAL A 266 -26.91 -3.58 6.23
N LYS A 267 -26.93 -4.87 5.91
CA LYS A 267 -28.11 -5.74 6.04
C LYS A 267 -28.54 -5.94 7.50
N GLU A 268 -27.59 -6.09 8.41
CA GLU A 268 -27.87 -6.18 9.84
C GLU A 268 -28.45 -4.87 10.42
N GLY A 269 -28.02 -3.73 9.91
CA GLY A 269 -28.58 -2.42 10.25
C GLY A 269 -28.29 -1.90 11.66
N ARG A 270 -27.59 -2.68 12.51
CA ARG A 270 -27.36 -2.37 13.93
C ARG A 270 -26.22 -1.38 14.12
N VAL A 271 -25.09 -1.62 13.49
CA VAL A 271 -23.89 -0.78 13.55
C VAL A 271 -23.72 -0.07 12.22
N LYS A 272 -23.78 1.27 12.24
CA LYS A 272 -23.74 2.09 11.02
C LYS A 272 -22.35 2.58 10.64
N LYS A 273 -21.31 1.96 11.12
CA LYS A 273 -19.92 2.32 10.80
C LYS A 273 -19.02 1.08 10.70
N GLY A 274 -17.92 1.20 9.98
CA GLY A 274 -16.92 0.15 9.85
C GLY A 274 -15.60 0.70 9.35
N LEU A 275 -14.48 0.19 9.89
CA LEU A 275 -13.13 0.53 9.47
C LEU A 275 -12.49 -0.66 8.76
N ILE A 276 -12.04 -0.43 7.52
CA ILE A 276 -11.28 -1.39 6.73
C ILE A 276 -9.85 -0.88 6.63
N TRP A 277 -8.94 -1.60 7.26
CA TRP A 277 -7.52 -1.35 7.17
C TRP A 277 -6.87 -2.34 6.21
N HIS A 278 -6.76 -1.95 4.96
CA HIS A 278 -6.03 -2.70 3.95
C HIS A 278 -4.83 -1.90 3.48
N PHE A 279 -3.65 -2.50 3.56
CA PHE A 279 -2.39 -1.86 3.20
C PHE A 279 -2.44 -1.24 1.80
N GLN A 280 -1.62 -0.23 1.57
CA GLN A 280 -1.60 0.47 0.29
C GLN A 280 -1.13 -0.47 -0.84
N GLY A 281 -1.89 -0.51 -1.93
CA GLY A 281 -1.64 -1.44 -3.03
C GLY A 281 -2.43 -2.75 -2.98
N SER A 282 -3.15 -3.04 -1.89
CA SER A 282 -4.01 -4.23 -1.75
C SER A 282 -5.27 -4.23 -2.63
N GLY A 283 -5.56 -3.11 -3.33
CA GLY A 283 -6.71 -2.99 -4.23
C GLY A 283 -7.99 -2.48 -3.57
N LYS A 284 -7.91 -1.56 -2.60
CA LYS A 284 -9.06 -0.92 -1.94
C LYS A 284 -10.08 -0.32 -2.90
N SER A 285 -9.63 0.29 -4.00
CA SER A 285 -10.54 0.86 -5.01
C SER A 285 -11.44 -0.20 -5.63
N PHE A 286 -10.92 -1.39 -5.94
CA PHE A 286 -11.75 -2.51 -6.42
C PHE A 286 -12.68 -3.05 -5.34
N LEU A 287 -12.25 -3.07 -4.08
CA LEU A 287 -13.13 -3.42 -2.96
C LEU A 287 -14.35 -2.50 -2.92
N MET A 288 -14.15 -1.17 -3.08
CA MET A 288 -15.27 -0.21 -3.13
C MET A 288 -16.19 -0.45 -4.31
N VAL A 289 -15.64 -0.76 -5.50
CA VAL A 289 -16.46 -1.10 -6.69
C VAL A 289 -17.31 -2.35 -6.42
N PHE A 290 -16.70 -3.42 -5.91
CA PHE A 290 -17.40 -4.66 -5.59
C PHE A 290 -18.48 -4.44 -4.52
N ALA A 291 -18.15 -3.73 -3.45
CA ALA A 291 -19.11 -3.41 -2.39
C ALA A 291 -20.28 -2.58 -2.94
N ALA A 292 -19.99 -1.52 -3.71
CA ALA A 292 -21.03 -0.68 -4.31
C ALA A 292 -21.95 -1.46 -5.25
N GLN A 293 -21.36 -2.32 -6.10
CA GLN A 293 -22.13 -3.15 -7.03
C GLN A 293 -23.02 -4.16 -6.30
N LYS A 294 -22.48 -4.85 -5.30
CA LYS A 294 -23.23 -5.83 -4.51
C LYS A 294 -24.34 -5.17 -3.70
N LEU A 295 -24.07 -4.07 -2.99
CA LEU A 295 -25.07 -3.28 -2.28
C LEU A 295 -26.24 -2.84 -3.19
N ARG A 296 -25.93 -2.42 -4.41
CA ARG A 296 -26.96 -2.03 -5.39
C ARG A 296 -27.86 -3.17 -5.85
N ARG A 297 -27.33 -4.40 -5.84
CA ARG A 297 -28.08 -5.62 -6.25
C ARG A 297 -28.87 -6.28 -5.11
N GLU A 298 -28.60 -5.90 -3.85
CA GLU A 298 -29.32 -6.45 -2.70
C GLU A 298 -30.78 -5.97 -2.66
N PRO A 299 -31.75 -6.86 -2.82
CA PRO A 299 -33.17 -6.48 -2.88
C PRO A 299 -33.66 -5.83 -1.60
N ASP A 300 -33.20 -6.31 -0.43
CA ASP A 300 -33.60 -5.83 0.88
C ASP A 300 -33.25 -4.35 1.10
N LEU A 301 -32.23 -3.84 0.43
CA LEU A 301 -31.79 -2.45 0.51
C LEU A 301 -32.58 -1.50 -0.41
N LYS A 302 -33.51 -2.01 -1.22
CA LYS A 302 -34.42 -1.20 -2.06
C LYS A 302 -33.69 -0.16 -2.91
N SER A 303 -32.68 -0.60 -3.64
CA SER A 303 -31.82 0.25 -4.47
C SER A 303 -31.20 1.41 -3.66
N PRO A 304 -30.19 1.16 -2.83
CA PRO A 304 -29.58 2.16 -1.98
C PRO A 304 -28.82 3.23 -2.79
N THR A 305 -28.57 4.38 -2.18
CA THR A 305 -27.58 5.35 -2.65
C THR A 305 -26.24 4.96 -2.07
N VAL A 306 -25.23 4.75 -2.93
CA VAL A 306 -23.86 4.53 -2.49
C VAL A 306 -23.02 5.76 -2.84
N ILE A 307 -22.39 6.37 -1.85
CA ILE A 307 -21.54 7.55 -2.01
C ILE A 307 -20.09 7.14 -1.82
N VAL A 308 -19.27 7.31 -2.83
CA VAL A 308 -17.83 7.08 -2.75
C VAL A 308 -17.14 8.44 -2.59
N LEU A 309 -16.51 8.64 -1.44
CA LEU A 309 -15.83 9.88 -1.10
C LEU A 309 -14.32 9.73 -1.21
N VAL A 310 -13.69 10.67 -1.90
CA VAL A 310 -12.25 10.79 -2.07
C VAL A 310 -11.73 12.13 -1.54
N ASP A 311 -10.45 12.17 -1.19
CA ASP A 311 -9.82 13.36 -0.62
C ASP A 311 -9.28 14.33 -1.71
N ARG A 312 -8.85 13.79 -2.87
CA ARG A 312 -8.13 14.57 -3.89
C ARG A 312 -8.71 14.36 -5.28
N THR A 313 -8.59 15.41 -6.10
CA THR A 313 -9.00 15.38 -7.53
C THR A 313 -8.32 14.28 -8.34
N ASP A 314 -7.05 13.97 -8.07
CA ASP A 314 -6.33 12.89 -8.75
C ASP A 314 -6.92 11.52 -8.40
N LEU A 315 -7.33 11.31 -7.14
CA LEU A 315 -8.01 10.10 -6.69
C LEU A 315 -9.44 10.01 -7.24
N ASP A 316 -10.15 11.15 -7.33
CA ASP A 316 -11.48 11.22 -7.94
C ASP A 316 -11.43 10.76 -9.40
N THR A 317 -10.50 11.28 -10.17
CA THR A 317 -10.29 10.84 -11.56
C THR A 317 -9.91 9.36 -11.67
N GLN A 318 -9.06 8.87 -10.76
CA GLN A 318 -8.64 7.47 -10.75
C GLN A 318 -9.79 6.53 -10.38
N ILE A 319 -10.57 6.84 -9.35
CA ILE A 319 -11.69 6.00 -8.90
C ILE A 319 -12.82 6.05 -9.93
N SER A 320 -13.22 7.23 -10.41
CA SER A 320 -14.20 7.37 -11.49
C SER A 320 -13.77 6.56 -12.72
N GLY A 321 -12.49 6.64 -13.10
CA GLY A 321 -11.94 5.86 -14.20
C GLY A 321 -12.01 4.34 -13.99
N ILE A 322 -11.92 3.84 -12.74
CA ILE A 322 -12.10 2.41 -12.44
C ILE A 322 -13.57 2.01 -12.59
N PHE A 323 -14.52 2.82 -12.10
CA PHE A 323 -15.95 2.56 -12.25
C PHE A 323 -16.38 2.59 -13.74
N ASP A 324 -15.88 3.57 -14.49
CA ASP A 324 -16.16 3.72 -15.93
C ASP A 324 -15.55 2.56 -16.74
N ALA A 325 -14.27 2.23 -16.45
CA ALA A 325 -13.58 1.15 -17.15
C ALA A 325 -14.17 -0.23 -16.85
N ALA A 326 -14.81 -0.39 -15.70
CA ALA A 326 -15.53 -1.59 -15.30
C ALA A 326 -16.99 -1.62 -15.78
N ASP A 327 -17.43 -0.65 -16.58
CA ASP A 327 -18.79 -0.52 -17.11
C ASP A 327 -19.87 -0.59 -16.01
N VAL A 328 -19.59 -0.05 -14.83
CA VAL A 328 -20.56 -0.03 -13.71
C VAL A 328 -21.67 0.96 -14.03
N SER A 329 -22.90 0.46 -14.08
CA SER A 329 -24.06 1.29 -14.42
C SER A 329 -24.50 2.20 -13.26
N ASN A 330 -25.20 3.30 -13.60
CA ASN A 330 -25.78 4.23 -12.62
C ASN A 330 -24.74 4.93 -11.73
N VAL A 331 -23.59 5.30 -12.27
CA VAL A 331 -22.56 6.10 -11.62
C VAL A 331 -22.73 7.57 -12.01
N GLU A 332 -22.56 8.48 -11.07
CA GLU A 332 -22.58 9.93 -11.29
C GLU A 332 -21.46 10.59 -10.50
N SER A 333 -20.55 11.25 -11.20
CA SER A 333 -19.50 12.07 -10.60
C SER A 333 -19.97 13.51 -10.44
N THR A 334 -19.65 14.14 -9.31
CA THR A 334 -20.05 15.52 -9.07
C THR A 334 -18.87 16.46 -9.23
N ASP A 335 -19.07 17.59 -9.94
CA ASP A 335 -18.02 18.61 -10.16
C ASP A 335 -18.15 19.81 -9.21
N SER A 336 -19.32 20.02 -8.63
CA SER A 336 -19.60 21.19 -7.78
C SER A 336 -20.30 20.82 -6.46
N ILE A 337 -20.21 21.75 -5.48
CA ILE A 337 -20.93 21.64 -4.20
C ILE A 337 -22.46 21.63 -4.43
N SER A 338 -22.96 22.50 -5.31
CA SER A 338 -24.39 22.61 -5.61
C SER A 338 -24.96 21.36 -6.27
N GLU A 339 -24.19 20.70 -7.10
CA GLU A 339 -24.58 19.44 -7.75
C GLU A 339 -24.69 18.31 -6.73
N LEU A 340 -23.69 18.14 -5.87
CA LEU A 340 -23.75 17.16 -4.79
C LEU A 340 -24.98 17.41 -3.88
N GLN A 341 -25.22 18.65 -3.46
CA GLN A 341 -26.36 19.02 -2.64
C GLN A 341 -27.68 18.67 -3.33
N THR A 342 -27.82 18.99 -4.62
CA THR A 342 -29.01 18.66 -5.42
C THR A 342 -29.25 17.14 -5.47
N LEU A 343 -28.20 16.36 -5.65
CA LEU A 343 -28.32 14.88 -5.67
C LEU A 343 -28.68 14.32 -4.30
N LEU A 344 -28.18 14.91 -3.22
CA LEU A 344 -28.48 14.48 -1.86
C LEU A 344 -29.90 14.89 -1.42
N GLU A 345 -30.40 16.05 -1.81
CA GLU A 345 -31.77 16.50 -1.49
C GLU A 345 -32.84 15.68 -2.22
N ARG A 346 -32.50 15.05 -3.33
CA ARG A 346 -33.41 14.18 -4.10
C ARG A 346 -33.31 12.74 -3.64
N ASP A 347 -34.29 11.93 -3.96
CA ASP A 347 -34.24 10.46 -3.80
C ASP A 347 -33.40 9.83 -4.94
N THR A 348 -32.13 10.25 -5.01
CA THR A 348 -31.17 9.76 -6.01
C THR A 348 -30.67 8.40 -5.62
N ARG A 349 -31.01 7.36 -6.38
CA ARG A 349 -30.63 5.97 -6.13
C ARG A 349 -29.54 5.52 -7.09
N LYS A 350 -28.34 6.10 -6.92
CA LYS A 350 -27.16 5.90 -7.79
C LYS A 350 -25.92 5.64 -6.97
N ILE A 351 -24.82 5.34 -7.63
CA ILE A 351 -23.47 5.45 -7.09
C ILE A 351 -23.02 6.88 -7.38
N ILE A 352 -22.72 7.64 -6.32
CA ILE A 352 -22.27 9.03 -6.43
C ILE A 352 -20.79 9.07 -6.04
N ILE A 353 -19.94 9.56 -6.92
CA ILE A 353 -18.51 9.79 -6.63
C ILE A 353 -18.32 11.28 -6.39
N SER A 354 -17.69 11.62 -5.27
CA SER A 354 -17.50 13.03 -4.88
C SER A 354 -16.27 13.23 -3.99
N MET A 355 -15.83 14.49 -3.89
CA MET A 355 -14.77 14.85 -2.95
C MET A 355 -15.34 15.29 -1.61
N ILE A 356 -14.68 14.90 -0.51
CA ILE A 356 -15.15 15.18 0.85
C ILE A 356 -15.35 16.68 1.12
N HIS A 357 -14.51 17.56 0.55
CA HIS A 357 -14.59 19.00 0.76
C HIS A 357 -15.88 19.63 0.19
N LYS A 358 -16.59 18.92 -0.70
CA LYS A 358 -17.90 19.37 -1.24
C LYS A 358 -19.03 19.30 -0.21
N PHE A 359 -18.80 18.68 0.95
CA PHE A 359 -19.72 18.70 2.09
C PHE A 359 -19.59 19.96 2.97
N ARG A 360 -18.63 20.88 2.68
CA ARG A 360 -18.34 22.03 3.53
C ARG A 360 -19.59 22.84 3.92
N ASP A 361 -20.47 23.10 2.96
CA ASP A 361 -21.65 23.94 3.13
C ASP A 361 -22.96 23.10 3.17
N ALA A 362 -22.83 21.80 3.46
CA ALA A 362 -23.98 20.91 3.54
C ALA A 362 -24.83 21.23 4.77
N LYS A 363 -26.16 21.33 4.58
CA LYS A 363 -27.10 21.60 5.66
C LYS A 363 -27.35 20.34 6.49
N PRO A 364 -27.61 20.46 7.79
CA PRO A 364 -28.04 19.33 8.59
C PRO A 364 -29.33 18.69 8.04
N ASN A 365 -29.44 17.35 8.15
CA ASN A 365 -30.60 16.57 7.73
C ASN A 365 -30.99 16.73 6.24
N MET A 366 -30.01 16.90 5.35
CA MET A 366 -30.26 16.98 3.91
C MET A 366 -30.96 15.73 3.38
N ASN A 367 -30.55 14.56 3.88
CA ASN A 367 -31.19 13.30 3.56
C ASN A 367 -31.20 12.38 4.79
N THR A 368 -32.39 11.99 5.23
CA THR A 368 -32.59 11.18 6.44
C THR A 368 -32.88 9.71 6.16
N ARG A 369 -32.73 9.27 4.90
CA ARG A 369 -32.90 7.85 4.54
C ARG A 369 -31.85 6.98 5.24
N ASP A 370 -32.23 5.77 5.57
CA ASP A 370 -31.41 4.76 6.24
C ASP A 370 -30.68 3.81 5.29
N ASN A 371 -30.96 3.92 3.98
CA ASN A 371 -30.32 3.15 2.92
C ASN A 371 -29.30 3.99 2.09
N ILE A 372 -28.63 4.91 2.75
CA ILE A 372 -27.47 5.63 2.19
C ILE A 372 -26.21 5.01 2.77
N ILE A 373 -25.28 4.63 1.90
CA ILE A 373 -24.01 4.03 2.29
C ILE A 373 -22.89 4.90 1.78
N VAL A 374 -21.99 5.33 2.67
CA VAL A 374 -20.83 6.17 2.35
C VAL A 374 -19.56 5.34 2.51
N LEU A 375 -18.80 5.22 1.43
CA LEU A 375 -17.49 4.58 1.37
C LEU A 375 -16.44 5.68 1.26
N VAL A 376 -15.58 5.82 2.26
CA VAL A 376 -14.60 6.90 2.34
C VAL A 376 -13.20 6.34 2.06
N ASP A 377 -12.58 6.76 0.95
CA ASP A 377 -11.20 6.41 0.66
C ASP A 377 -10.24 7.31 1.45
N GLU A 378 -9.09 6.78 1.81
CA GLU A 378 -8.08 7.43 2.66
C GLU A 378 -8.71 8.09 3.90
N ALA A 379 -9.51 7.31 4.61
CA ALA A 379 -10.36 7.75 5.73
C ALA A 379 -9.62 8.53 6.83
N HIS A 380 -8.30 8.34 6.97
CA HIS A 380 -7.46 9.07 7.91
C HIS A 380 -7.36 10.59 7.60
N ARG A 381 -7.63 11.00 6.35
CA ARG A 381 -7.58 12.41 5.91
C ARG A 381 -8.91 13.14 6.06
N THR A 382 -10.02 12.43 6.02
CA THR A 382 -11.36 13.02 6.08
C THR A 382 -11.71 13.63 7.45
N GLN A 383 -10.84 13.45 8.43
CA GLN A 383 -10.99 13.98 9.78
C GLN A 383 -10.38 15.39 9.96
N GLU A 384 -9.81 15.98 8.92
CA GLU A 384 -9.30 17.34 8.99
C GLU A 384 -10.47 18.34 9.11
N GLY A 385 -10.74 18.79 10.33
CA GLY A 385 -11.72 19.84 10.65
C GLY A 385 -13.19 19.40 10.67
N ASP A 386 -14.08 20.37 10.42
CA ASP A 386 -15.53 20.22 10.53
C ASP A 386 -16.20 19.38 9.42
N LEU A 387 -15.47 18.98 8.36
CA LEU A 387 -16.05 18.34 7.17
C LEU A 387 -16.72 16.99 7.48
N GLY A 388 -16.04 16.15 8.26
CA GLY A 388 -16.62 14.86 8.66
C GLY A 388 -17.86 15.00 9.54
N ARG A 389 -17.88 16.06 10.38
CA ARG A 389 -19.06 16.38 11.22
C ARG A 389 -20.19 16.91 10.35
N THR A 390 -19.91 17.81 9.42
CA THR A 390 -20.91 18.38 8.49
C THR A 390 -21.55 17.27 7.64
N MET A 391 -20.75 16.35 7.12
CA MET A 391 -21.25 15.20 6.37
C MET A 391 -22.21 14.32 7.22
N ARG A 392 -21.84 14.01 8.45
CA ARG A 392 -22.70 13.22 9.34
C ARG A 392 -23.99 13.96 9.73
N ALA A 393 -23.89 15.26 9.95
CA ALA A 393 -25.07 16.08 10.19
C ALA A 393 -26.00 16.13 8.97
N ALA A 394 -25.44 16.16 7.76
CA ALA A 394 -26.22 16.13 6.51
C ALA A 394 -26.90 14.78 6.26
N LEU A 395 -26.25 13.68 6.65
CA LEU A 395 -26.69 12.29 6.41
C LEU A 395 -26.78 11.50 7.74
N PRO A 396 -27.69 11.83 8.67
CA PRO A 396 -27.64 11.32 10.05
C PRO A 396 -27.90 9.81 10.17
N ASN A 397 -28.57 9.22 9.19
CA ASN A 397 -28.91 7.79 9.20
C ASN A 397 -28.05 6.94 8.26
N ALA A 398 -27.09 7.54 7.57
CA ALA A 398 -26.22 6.84 6.62
C ALA A 398 -25.27 5.85 7.33
N PHE A 399 -24.91 4.80 6.62
CA PHE A 399 -23.79 3.93 6.96
C PHE A 399 -22.49 4.55 6.50
N LEU A 400 -21.44 4.48 7.33
CA LEU A 400 -20.14 5.12 7.08
C LEU A 400 -19.01 4.09 7.18
N PHE A 401 -18.38 3.78 6.07
CA PHE A 401 -17.24 2.87 6.02
C PHE A 401 -15.98 3.62 5.61
N GLY A 402 -14.96 3.56 6.47
CA GLY A 402 -13.64 4.14 6.19
C GLY A 402 -12.69 3.09 5.66
N LEU A 403 -12.07 3.35 4.52
CA LEU A 403 -11.02 2.51 3.95
C LEU A 403 -9.70 3.27 4.04
N THR A 404 -8.66 2.64 4.56
CA THR A 404 -7.34 3.29 4.68
C THR A 404 -6.22 2.25 4.60
N GLY A 405 -5.08 2.67 4.04
CA GLY A 405 -3.84 1.88 4.07
C GLY A 405 -3.01 2.13 5.32
N THR A 406 -3.30 3.21 6.02
CA THR A 406 -2.52 3.71 7.15
C THR A 406 -3.45 4.37 8.17
N PRO A 407 -4.09 3.60 9.05
CA PRO A 407 -4.94 4.18 10.08
C PRO A 407 -4.13 5.08 11.01
N VAL A 408 -4.64 6.25 11.33
CA VAL A 408 -3.99 7.21 12.23
C VAL A 408 -4.50 6.98 13.63
N ASN A 409 -3.55 6.79 14.54
CA ASN A 409 -3.79 6.70 15.96
C ASN A 409 -3.02 7.79 16.73
N LYS A 410 -3.19 9.04 16.31
CA LYS A 410 -2.66 10.19 17.06
C LYS A 410 -3.77 10.82 17.88
N ALA A 411 -3.38 11.45 18.99
CA ALA A 411 -4.32 12.13 19.88
C ALA A 411 -5.17 13.19 19.17
N ASP A 412 -4.69 13.73 18.06
CA ASP A 412 -5.32 14.77 17.25
C ASP A 412 -6.09 14.24 16.02
N LYS A 413 -5.86 12.98 15.62
CA LYS A 413 -6.53 12.37 14.45
C LYS A 413 -6.73 10.87 14.70
N ASN A 414 -7.93 10.45 15.02
CA ASN A 414 -8.21 9.06 15.34
C ASN A 414 -9.21 8.41 14.37
N THR A 415 -8.67 7.67 13.40
CA THR A 415 -9.46 6.94 12.38
C THR A 415 -10.36 5.86 13.01
N PHE A 416 -9.89 5.25 14.09
CA PHE A 416 -10.63 4.21 14.81
C PHE A 416 -11.90 4.77 15.45
N TRP A 417 -11.80 5.94 16.03
CA TRP A 417 -12.97 6.56 16.64
C TRP A 417 -14.05 6.91 15.61
N ALA A 418 -13.65 7.43 14.45
CA ALA A 418 -14.56 7.86 13.42
C ALA A 418 -15.30 6.69 12.74
N PHE A 419 -14.59 5.60 12.46
CA PHE A 419 -15.09 4.49 11.64
C PHE A 419 -15.08 3.14 12.37
N GLY A 420 -14.24 2.96 13.40
CA GLY A 420 -14.17 1.72 14.17
C GLY A 420 -15.40 1.47 15.01
N SER A 421 -15.64 0.22 15.38
CA SER A 421 -16.70 -0.19 16.28
C SER A 421 -16.15 -1.04 17.41
N ASP A 422 -16.67 -0.88 18.62
CA ASP A 422 -16.26 -1.65 19.80
C ASP A 422 -16.58 -3.15 19.67
N GLY A 423 -17.50 -3.52 18.77
CA GLY A 423 -17.81 -4.89 18.45
C GLY A 423 -16.85 -5.55 17.46
N ASP A 424 -15.93 -4.79 16.87
CA ASP A 424 -14.94 -5.29 15.93
C ASP A 424 -13.61 -5.57 16.64
N GLU A 425 -12.97 -6.69 16.36
CA GLU A 425 -11.68 -7.03 16.96
C GLU A 425 -10.62 -5.98 16.61
N GLY A 426 -10.05 -5.35 17.61
CA GLY A 426 -9.11 -4.25 17.43
C GLY A 426 -9.72 -2.99 16.80
N GLY A 427 -11.05 -2.88 16.70
CA GLY A 427 -11.76 -1.76 16.06
C GLY A 427 -11.79 -1.83 14.54
N TYR A 428 -11.34 -2.94 13.93
CA TYR A 428 -11.37 -3.16 12.49
C TYR A 428 -12.45 -4.15 12.07
N MET A 429 -13.19 -3.82 11.07
CA MET A 429 -14.11 -4.75 10.41
C MET A 429 -13.37 -5.73 9.49
N SER A 430 -12.30 -5.27 8.83
CA SER A 430 -11.39 -6.10 8.04
C SER A 430 -9.97 -5.54 8.10
N ARG A 431 -8.98 -6.43 8.16
CA ARG A 431 -7.57 -6.09 8.29
C ARG A 431 -6.74 -6.86 7.27
N TYR A 432 -5.86 -6.14 6.58
CA TYR A 432 -4.88 -6.71 5.66
C TYR A 432 -3.59 -5.88 5.71
N THR A 433 -2.58 -6.41 6.40
CA THR A 433 -1.37 -5.68 6.77
C THR A 433 -0.34 -5.59 5.65
N PHE A 434 0.76 -4.87 5.89
CA PHE A 434 1.93 -4.87 5.02
C PHE A 434 2.53 -6.27 4.88
N HIS A 435 2.68 -7.00 5.99
CA HIS A 435 3.19 -8.37 5.98
C HIS A 435 2.29 -9.31 5.21
N ASP A 436 0.97 -9.22 5.38
CA ASP A 436 0.02 -9.99 4.60
C ASP A 436 0.17 -9.70 3.10
N SER A 437 0.34 -8.43 2.74
CA SER A 437 0.43 -8.05 1.33
C SER A 437 1.71 -8.55 0.64
N ILE A 438 2.82 -8.65 1.38
CA ILE A 438 4.07 -9.25 0.88
C ILE A 438 3.93 -10.77 0.81
N ARG A 439 3.46 -11.40 1.88
CA ARG A 439 3.23 -12.86 1.93
C ARG A 439 2.37 -13.34 0.76
N ASP A 440 1.32 -12.59 0.44
CA ASP A 440 0.35 -12.95 -0.61
C ASP A 440 0.75 -12.40 -1.99
N ASN A 441 1.97 -11.87 -2.15
CA ASN A 441 2.46 -11.26 -3.38
C ASN A 441 1.51 -10.17 -3.94
N ALA A 442 0.82 -9.45 -3.07
CA ALA A 442 0.00 -8.31 -3.47
C ALA A 442 0.83 -7.03 -3.65
N THR A 443 1.92 -6.92 -2.89
CA THR A 443 2.96 -5.90 -3.02
C THR A 443 4.34 -6.52 -2.84
N LEU A 444 5.38 -5.80 -3.24
CA LEU A 444 6.75 -6.24 -3.11
C LEU A 444 7.38 -5.76 -1.78
N PRO A 445 8.41 -6.44 -1.25
CA PRO A 445 9.19 -5.93 -0.12
C PRO A 445 9.89 -4.61 -0.45
N LEU A 446 10.29 -3.88 0.59
CA LEU A 446 11.01 -2.61 0.49
C LEU A 446 12.44 -2.77 1.00
N HIS A 447 13.41 -2.34 0.20
CA HIS A 447 14.81 -2.26 0.57
C HIS A 447 15.19 -0.81 0.85
N PHE A 448 15.86 -0.57 1.97
CA PHE A 448 16.36 0.73 2.35
C PHE A 448 17.87 0.76 2.25
N GLU A 449 18.40 1.76 1.54
CA GLU A 449 19.80 2.07 1.44
C GLU A 449 20.05 3.45 2.04
N PRO A 450 20.48 3.54 3.32
CA PRO A 450 20.82 4.83 3.92
C PRO A 450 22.12 5.38 3.32
N ARG A 451 22.18 6.70 3.15
CA ARG A 451 23.35 7.47 2.71
C ARG A 451 23.68 8.52 3.75
N LEU A 452 24.95 8.63 4.06
CA LEU A 452 25.47 9.73 4.88
C LEU A 452 26.05 10.80 3.96
N VAL A 453 25.61 12.03 4.14
CA VAL A 453 26.19 13.20 3.48
C VAL A 453 26.91 14.01 4.55
N ASP A 454 28.23 14.01 4.52
CA ASP A 454 29.04 14.79 5.44
C ASP A 454 28.98 16.28 5.07
N VAL A 455 28.48 17.09 5.98
CA VAL A 455 28.39 18.54 5.83
C VAL A 455 29.32 19.19 6.87
N HIS A 456 30.41 19.78 6.43
CA HIS A 456 31.27 20.57 7.27
C HIS A 456 30.81 22.03 7.26
N VAL A 457 30.51 22.55 8.43
CA VAL A 457 30.09 23.95 8.60
C VAL A 457 31.22 24.70 9.26
N ASP A 458 31.81 25.63 8.54
CA ASP A 458 32.76 26.58 9.12
C ASP A 458 32.04 27.63 9.95
N LYS A 459 31.81 27.27 11.23
CA LYS A 459 31.02 28.06 12.16
C LYS A 459 31.64 29.43 12.44
N GLU A 460 32.98 29.53 12.55
CA GLU A 460 33.65 30.80 12.84
C GLU A 460 33.54 31.79 11.66
N THR A 461 33.67 31.28 10.45
CA THR A 461 33.51 32.10 9.22
C THR A 461 32.07 32.51 9.02
N ILE A 462 31.08 31.62 9.30
CA ILE A 462 29.67 31.99 9.24
C ILE A 462 29.31 33.03 10.31
N ASP A 463 29.75 32.86 11.55
CA ASP A 463 29.45 33.80 12.63
C ASP A 463 30.03 35.20 12.32
N LYS A 464 31.27 35.25 11.77
CA LYS A 464 31.86 36.51 11.34
C LYS A 464 31.12 37.14 10.16
N ALA A 465 30.80 36.38 9.12
CA ALA A 465 30.05 36.88 7.99
C ALA A 465 28.62 37.33 8.34
N MET A 466 27.97 36.69 9.32
CA MET A 466 26.68 37.12 9.86
C MET A 466 26.81 38.40 10.69
N ALA A 467 27.93 38.61 11.41
CA ALA A 467 28.20 39.86 12.12
C ALA A 467 28.39 41.02 11.12
N ASP A 468 29.20 40.83 10.08
CA ASP A 468 29.41 41.80 9.01
C ASP A 468 28.10 42.11 8.25
N PHE A 469 27.27 41.06 8.03
CA PHE A 469 25.95 41.21 7.40
C PHE A 469 24.99 42.01 8.26
N LYS A 470 24.96 41.76 9.59
CA LYS A 470 24.17 42.52 10.56
C LYS A 470 24.54 43.99 10.53
N GLU A 471 25.85 44.31 10.52
CA GLU A 471 26.33 45.69 10.45
C GLU A 471 25.97 46.36 9.11
N SER A 472 26.16 45.65 7.98
CA SER A 472 25.83 46.17 6.64
C SER A 472 24.36 46.47 6.40
N GLN A 473 23.45 45.71 7.03
CA GLN A 473 22.01 45.90 6.93
C GLN A 473 21.39 46.66 8.10
N ALA A 474 22.22 47.20 9.03
CA ALA A 474 21.81 47.95 10.22
C ALA A 474 20.73 47.23 11.07
N LEU A 475 20.87 45.89 11.26
CA LEU A 475 19.89 45.11 12.00
C LEU A 475 20.10 45.21 13.50
N SER A 476 19.02 45.21 14.27
CA SER A 476 19.06 45.08 15.74
C SER A 476 19.47 43.67 16.15
N ASP A 477 19.86 43.48 17.41
CA ASP A 477 20.21 42.13 17.96
C ASP A 477 19.04 41.16 17.84
N GLU A 478 17.80 41.60 18.13
CA GLU A 478 16.59 40.78 18.03
C GLU A 478 16.27 40.37 16.58
N GLU A 479 16.48 41.28 15.62
CA GLU A 479 16.29 40.96 14.20
C GLU A 479 17.35 40.03 13.67
N ALA A 480 18.60 40.18 14.09
CA ALA A 480 19.69 39.25 13.73
C ALA A 480 19.45 37.85 14.32
N ASP A 481 19.01 37.78 15.58
CA ASP A 481 18.68 36.50 16.23
C ASP A 481 17.49 35.82 15.57
N ALA A 482 16.46 36.57 15.15
CA ALA A 482 15.32 36.00 14.42
C ALA A 482 15.71 35.46 13.03
N LEU A 483 16.65 36.10 12.33
CA LEU A 483 17.22 35.60 11.09
C LEU A 483 18.08 34.37 11.32
N ASN A 484 18.95 34.38 12.36
CA ASN A 484 19.78 33.26 12.75
C ASN A 484 18.96 32.03 13.10
N GLN A 485 17.90 32.14 13.89
CA GLN A 485 17.01 31.05 14.23
C GLN A 485 16.29 30.46 13.01
N LYS A 486 16.00 31.25 11.99
CA LYS A 486 15.41 30.74 10.74
C LYS A 486 16.42 30.15 9.79
N SER A 487 17.61 30.78 9.68
CA SER A 487 18.68 30.27 8.83
C SER A 487 19.32 29.00 9.37
N ALA A 488 19.39 28.84 10.68
CA ALA A 488 19.81 27.62 11.35
C ALA A 488 18.86 26.43 11.16
N LYS A 489 17.67 26.63 10.56
CA LYS A 489 16.80 25.50 10.21
C LYS A 489 17.46 24.67 9.12
N MET A 490 17.50 23.37 9.33
CA MET A 490 18.01 22.31 8.43
C MET A 490 17.72 22.54 6.93
N ALA A 491 16.59 23.23 6.61
CA ALA A 491 16.19 23.52 5.24
C ALA A 491 17.19 24.38 4.44
N ALA A 492 17.94 25.29 5.08
CA ALA A 492 18.94 26.10 4.38
C ALA A 492 20.18 25.24 4.00
N PHE A 493 20.59 24.32 4.88
CA PHE A 493 21.70 23.42 4.62
C PHE A 493 21.41 22.41 3.53
N LEU A 494 20.16 21.93 3.43
CA LEU A 494 19.75 20.93 2.45
C LEU A 494 19.85 21.42 1.00
N LYS A 495 19.91 22.73 0.77
CA LYS A 495 19.90 23.34 -0.57
C LYS A 495 21.29 23.83 -1.03
N SER A 496 22.33 23.53 -0.27
CA SER A 496 23.70 23.88 -0.71
C SER A 496 23.97 23.27 -2.09
N PRO A 497 24.39 24.08 -3.08
CA PRO A 497 24.67 23.59 -4.43
C PRO A 497 25.72 22.45 -4.44
N GLU A 498 26.72 22.54 -3.55
CA GLU A 498 27.76 21.52 -3.42
C GLU A 498 27.16 20.20 -2.90
N ARG A 499 26.30 20.23 -1.89
CA ARG A 499 25.58 19.05 -1.38
C ARG A 499 24.69 18.41 -2.45
N VAL A 500 23.94 19.21 -3.18
CA VAL A 500 23.07 18.73 -4.27
C VAL A 500 23.92 18.08 -5.36
N SER A 501 25.07 18.69 -5.74
CA SER A 501 25.98 18.14 -6.74
C SER A 501 26.50 16.76 -6.32
N LYS A 502 26.94 16.59 -5.07
CA LYS A 502 27.45 15.31 -4.54
C LYS A 502 26.37 14.23 -4.48
N ILE A 503 25.16 14.59 -4.05
CA ILE A 503 24.02 13.65 -4.03
C ILE A 503 23.65 13.23 -5.44
N VAL A 504 23.66 14.14 -6.41
CA VAL A 504 23.31 13.83 -7.81
C VAL A 504 24.40 12.95 -8.44
N GLU A 505 25.65 13.14 -8.09
CA GLU A 505 26.76 12.26 -8.51
C GLU A 505 26.53 10.82 -8.01
N ASP A 506 26.20 10.63 -6.73
CA ASP A 506 25.84 9.31 -6.16
C ASP A 506 24.59 8.72 -6.83
N ILE A 507 23.53 9.53 -7.00
CA ILE A 507 22.33 9.10 -7.73
C ILE A 507 22.66 8.60 -9.12
N ALA A 508 23.53 9.34 -9.87
CA ALA A 508 23.87 8.99 -11.23
C ALA A 508 24.66 7.67 -11.31
N SER A 509 25.64 7.48 -10.40
CA SER A 509 26.42 6.25 -10.30
C SER A 509 25.51 5.07 -9.92
N HIS A 510 24.77 5.22 -8.81
CA HIS A 510 23.89 4.20 -8.30
C HIS A 510 22.80 3.79 -9.33
N TYR A 511 22.21 4.75 -10.03
CA TYR A 511 21.20 4.46 -11.06
C TYR A 511 21.80 3.66 -12.21
N LYS A 512 22.97 4.07 -12.73
CA LYS A 512 23.66 3.38 -13.82
C LYS A 512 24.05 1.96 -13.47
N GLU A 513 24.48 1.73 -12.23
CA GLU A 513 24.96 0.43 -11.76
C GLU A 513 23.84 -0.53 -11.33
N LYS A 514 22.85 -0.03 -10.60
CA LYS A 514 21.88 -0.89 -9.89
C LYS A 514 20.45 -0.83 -10.43
N VAL A 515 20.07 0.18 -11.20
CA VAL A 515 18.67 0.39 -11.63
C VAL A 515 18.52 0.26 -13.15
N ALA A 516 19.34 0.98 -13.90
CA ALA A 516 19.27 1.02 -15.36
C ALA A 516 19.47 -0.35 -16.04
N PRO A 517 20.37 -1.25 -15.57
CA PRO A 517 20.56 -2.56 -16.19
C PRO A 517 19.31 -3.44 -16.20
N HIS A 518 18.39 -3.19 -15.28
CA HIS A 518 17.11 -3.92 -15.15
C HIS A 518 15.95 -3.23 -15.87
N GLY A 519 16.18 -2.07 -16.49
CA GLY A 519 15.16 -1.31 -17.22
C GLY A 519 14.17 -0.55 -16.33
N PHE A 520 14.43 -0.44 -15.01
CA PHE A 520 13.56 0.26 -14.09
C PHE A 520 13.80 1.77 -14.07
N LYS A 521 12.86 2.50 -13.50
CA LYS A 521 12.87 3.95 -13.41
C LYS A 521 12.90 4.43 -11.96
N ALA A 522 13.23 5.70 -11.76
CA ALA A 522 13.42 6.25 -10.44
C ALA A 522 12.67 7.57 -10.22
N MET A 523 12.36 7.85 -8.95
CA MET A 523 11.80 9.12 -8.49
C MET A 523 12.78 9.78 -7.53
N ILE A 524 12.99 11.09 -7.67
CA ILE A 524 13.81 11.89 -6.77
C ILE A 524 12.86 12.82 -6.00
N VAL A 525 12.90 12.73 -4.68
CA VAL A 525 12.06 13.54 -3.79
C VAL A 525 12.93 14.55 -3.07
N THR A 526 12.71 15.83 -3.37
CA THR A 526 13.53 16.94 -2.90
C THR A 526 12.82 17.78 -1.84
N PRO A 527 13.57 18.58 -1.03
CA PRO A 527 12.98 19.38 0.03
C PRO A 527 11.92 20.36 -0.44
N ASP A 528 12.16 21.05 -1.55
CA ASP A 528 11.23 22.01 -2.13
C ASP A 528 11.31 22.13 -3.66
N ARG A 529 10.53 23.05 -4.24
CA ARG A 529 10.43 23.24 -5.69
C ARG A 529 11.72 23.78 -6.34
N HIS A 530 12.49 24.63 -5.64
CA HIS A 530 13.75 25.16 -6.14
C HIS A 530 14.82 24.07 -6.14
N ALA A 531 14.85 23.22 -5.11
CA ALA A 531 15.72 22.05 -5.10
C ALA A 531 15.40 21.11 -6.27
N CYS A 532 14.13 20.91 -6.66
CA CYS A 532 13.79 20.13 -7.86
C CYS A 532 14.51 20.63 -9.11
N VAL A 533 14.61 21.94 -9.28
CA VAL A 533 15.31 22.56 -10.42
C VAL A 533 16.80 22.34 -10.32
N GLN A 534 17.40 22.54 -9.13
CA GLN A 534 18.84 22.28 -8.91
C GLN A 534 19.21 20.82 -9.20
N TYR A 535 18.40 19.86 -8.73
CA TYR A 535 18.61 18.44 -9.03
C TYR A 535 18.51 18.13 -10.52
N LYS A 536 17.56 18.75 -11.23
CA LYS A 536 17.43 18.61 -12.69
C LYS A 536 18.67 19.13 -13.42
N GLU A 537 19.09 20.35 -13.10
CA GLU A 537 20.25 20.99 -13.74
C GLU A 537 21.54 20.20 -13.48
N GLN A 538 21.71 19.62 -12.29
CA GLN A 538 22.85 18.76 -12.00
C GLN A 538 22.77 17.39 -12.70
N LEU A 539 21.58 16.78 -12.79
CA LEU A 539 21.38 15.50 -13.49
C LEU A 539 21.66 15.60 -14.99
N ASP A 540 21.42 16.75 -15.61
CA ASP A 540 21.68 16.99 -17.03
C ASP A 540 23.17 16.94 -17.39
N ASN A 541 24.07 16.99 -16.36
CA ASN A 541 25.51 16.75 -16.56
C ASN A 541 25.83 15.25 -16.73
N TYR A 542 24.96 14.35 -16.28
CA TYR A 542 25.20 12.90 -16.27
C TYR A 542 24.30 12.12 -17.23
N PHE A 543 23.18 12.70 -17.64
CA PHE A 543 22.16 12.10 -18.51
C PHE A 543 21.64 13.10 -19.53
N PRO A 544 21.08 12.65 -20.68
CA PRO A 544 20.39 13.53 -21.61
C PRO A 544 19.25 14.32 -20.95
N GLU A 545 18.97 15.52 -21.42
CA GLU A 545 17.95 16.41 -20.86
C GLU A 545 16.56 15.74 -20.77
N GLU A 546 16.23 14.86 -21.71
CA GLU A 546 14.97 14.11 -21.78
C GLU A 546 14.87 13.03 -20.70
N ALA A 547 15.99 12.62 -20.12
CA ALA A 547 16.01 11.53 -19.14
C ALA A 547 15.34 11.89 -17.82
N SER A 548 15.22 13.19 -17.49
CA SER A 548 14.60 13.64 -16.25
C SER A 548 13.53 14.69 -16.49
N ARG A 549 12.46 14.67 -15.67
CA ARG A 549 11.36 15.64 -15.72
C ARG A 549 11.00 16.13 -14.32
N VAL A 550 10.86 17.45 -14.18
CA VAL A 550 10.40 18.09 -12.95
C VAL A 550 8.87 18.16 -12.95
N VAL A 551 8.23 17.73 -11.86
CA VAL A 551 6.77 17.80 -11.69
C VAL A 551 6.47 18.51 -10.38
N ILE A 552 6.20 19.82 -10.47
CA ILE A 552 5.92 20.68 -9.33
C ILE A 552 4.66 21.53 -9.58
N SER A 553 4.06 22.08 -8.52
CA SER A 553 3.01 23.06 -8.62
C SER A 553 3.62 24.46 -8.57
N THR A 554 3.19 25.36 -9.44
CA THR A 554 3.52 26.78 -9.34
C THR A 554 2.45 27.55 -8.58
N SER A 555 2.85 28.61 -7.89
CA SER A 555 1.96 29.49 -7.13
C SER A 555 1.79 30.84 -7.84
N ALA A 556 0.77 31.61 -7.43
CA ALA A 556 0.54 32.93 -7.97
C ALA A 556 1.75 33.88 -7.78
N ASN A 557 2.49 33.68 -6.68
CA ASN A 557 3.63 34.51 -6.29
C ASN A 557 4.96 34.14 -6.94
N ASP A 558 5.02 33.01 -7.70
CA ASP A 558 6.25 32.59 -8.36
C ASP A 558 6.60 33.54 -9.52
N PRO A 559 7.91 33.80 -9.78
CA PRO A 559 8.34 34.60 -10.93
C PRO A 559 7.79 34.07 -12.24
N PHE A 560 7.50 34.94 -13.18
CA PHE A 560 6.91 34.57 -14.48
C PHE A 560 7.78 33.55 -15.23
N GLU A 561 9.10 33.76 -15.28
CA GLU A 561 10.06 32.85 -15.92
C GLU A 561 10.05 31.45 -15.29
N PHE A 562 9.95 31.38 -13.95
CA PHE A 562 9.84 30.12 -13.23
C PHE A 562 8.55 29.38 -13.60
N LYS A 563 7.40 30.09 -13.66
CA LYS A 563 6.14 29.53 -14.08
C LYS A 563 6.17 29.01 -15.53
N GLN A 564 6.77 29.79 -16.42
CA GLN A 564 6.84 29.43 -17.84
C GLN A 564 7.73 28.21 -18.07
N LYS A 565 8.87 28.11 -17.38
CA LYS A 565 9.83 27.02 -17.58
C LYS A 565 9.42 25.75 -16.84
N TRP A 566 8.88 25.86 -15.62
CA TRP A 566 8.69 24.74 -14.70
C TRP A 566 7.20 24.52 -14.31
N GLY A 567 6.33 25.41 -14.70
CA GLY A 567 4.89 25.24 -14.47
C GLY A 567 4.34 24.13 -15.35
N VAL A 568 3.72 23.13 -14.72
CA VAL A 568 3.13 21.98 -15.41
C VAL A 568 1.65 21.97 -15.12
N ASP A 569 0.83 22.15 -16.15
CA ASP A 569 -0.63 21.99 -16.05
C ASP A 569 -1.02 20.50 -15.94
N LYS A 570 -2.29 20.23 -15.67
CA LYS A 570 -2.77 18.86 -15.47
C LYS A 570 -2.53 17.97 -16.72
N SER A 571 -2.79 18.49 -17.92
CA SER A 571 -2.62 17.74 -19.16
C SER A 571 -1.14 17.44 -19.46
N GLN A 572 -0.25 18.39 -19.20
CA GLN A 572 1.19 18.20 -19.33
C GLN A 572 1.70 17.20 -18.31
N GLN A 573 1.21 17.27 -17.05
CA GLN A 573 1.57 16.30 -16.03
C GLN A 573 1.16 14.88 -16.43
N GLU A 574 -0.05 14.69 -16.95
CA GLU A 574 -0.54 13.41 -17.43
C GLU A 574 0.36 12.84 -18.54
N LYS A 575 0.78 13.66 -19.49
CA LYS A 575 1.72 13.26 -20.55
C LYS A 575 3.10 12.89 -20.02
N ILE A 576 3.61 13.61 -19.02
CA ILE A 576 4.88 13.27 -18.37
C ILE A 576 4.77 11.93 -17.65
N VAL A 577 3.68 11.71 -16.91
CA VAL A 577 3.40 10.46 -16.21
C VAL A 577 3.27 9.30 -17.22
N GLU A 578 2.53 9.49 -18.31
CA GLU A 578 2.37 8.48 -19.36
C GLU A 578 3.72 8.09 -19.97
N LYS A 579 4.55 9.07 -20.34
CA LYS A 579 5.90 8.82 -20.83
C LYS A 579 6.77 8.11 -19.78
N PHE A 580 6.65 8.49 -18.51
CA PHE A 580 7.40 7.82 -17.45
C PHE A 580 6.95 6.37 -17.25
N CYS A 581 5.66 6.07 -17.38
CA CYS A 581 5.14 4.71 -17.28
C CYS A 581 5.50 3.82 -18.49
N ASP A 582 5.84 4.41 -19.63
CA ASP A 582 6.29 3.67 -20.81
C ASP A 582 7.73 3.17 -20.61
N PRO A 583 7.99 1.85 -20.52
CA PRO A 583 9.33 1.30 -20.32
C PRO A 583 10.31 1.67 -21.45
N THR A 584 9.82 1.91 -22.66
CA THR A 584 10.65 2.24 -23.84
C THR A 584 11.04 3.72 -23.91
N SER A 585 10.39 4.57 -23.11
CA SER A 585 10.64 6.02 -23.09
C SER A 585 12.02 6.36 -22.54
N GLU A 586 12.58 7.43 -23.07
CA GLU A 586 13.86 8.01 -22.61
C GLU A 586 13.79 8.60 -21.21
N THR A 587 12.59 8.97 -20.72
CA THR A 587 12.39 9.51 -19.37
C THR A 587 12.67 8.43 -18.33
N LYS A 588 13.71 8.61 -17.53
CA LYS A 588 14.18 7.68 -16.49
C LYS A 588 13.87 8.18 -15.09
N PHE A 589 13.84 9.50 -14.91
CA PHE A 589 13.62 10.13 -13.60
C PHE A 589 12.43 11.07 -13.62
N ILE A 590 11.68 11.05 -12.53
CA ILE A 590 10.73 12.12 -12.15
C ILE A 590 11.27 12.79 -10.89
N ILE A 591 11.35 14.13 -10.90
CA ILE A 591 11.84 14.93 -9.77
C ILE A 591 10.64 15.70 -9.19
N VAL A 592 10.37 15.47 -7.91
CA VAL A 592 9.18 15.99 -7.22
C VAL A 592 9.53 16.51 -5.83
N THR A 593 8.64 17.32 -5.25
CA THR A 593 8.70 17.67 -3.82
C THR A 593 7.51 17.13 -3.02
N ALA A 594 6.31 17.20 -3.56
CA ALA A 594 5.08 16.72 -2.91
C ALA A 594 4.12 16.06 -3.90
N LYS A 595 4.08 16.52 -5.15
CA LYS A 595 3.26 15.92 -6.20
C LYS A 595 3.70 14.48 -6.47
N LEU A 596 2.77 13.64 -6.87
CA LEU A 596 3.00 12.23 -7.22
C LEU A 596 3.44 11.33 -6.04
N LEU A 597 3.70 11.85 -4.85
CA LEU A 597 3.94 11.02 -3.66
C LEU A 597 2.69 10.25 -3.25
N THR A 598 1.51 10.79 -3.56
CA THR A 598 0.21 10.16 -3.32
C THR A 598 -0.62 10.18 -4.59
N GLY A 599 -1.44 9.13 -4.83
CA GLY A 599 -2.30 9.02 -6.02
C GLY A 599 -1.58 8.66 -7.33
N PHE A 600 -0.27 8.53 -7.35
CA PHE A 600 0.53 8.18 -8.51
C PHE A 600 0.71 6.66 -8.63
N ASP A 601 0.45 6.11 -9.80
CA ASP A 601 0.61 4.69 -10.09
C ASP A 601 1.52 4.47 -11.31
N ALA A 602 2.77 4.09 -11.02
CA ALA A 602 3.78 3.74 -12.02
C ALA A 602 4.51 2.46 -11.58
N PRO A 603 4.02 1.28 -11.96
CA PRO A 603 4.64 0.01 -11.55
C PRO A 603 6.11 -0.13 -11.93
N VAL A 604 6.55 0.51 -13.02
CA VAL A 604 7.95 0.54 -13.48
C VAL A 604 8.88 1.31 -12.52
N LEU A 605 8.34 2.14 -11.62
CA LEU A 605 9.09 2.85 -10.59
C LEU A 605 9.59 1.85 -9.54
N GLN A 606 10.89 1.60 -9.52
CA GLN A 606 11.53 0.72 -8.54
C GLN A 606 12.24 1.51 -7.44
N THR A 607 12.94 2.59 -7.79
CA THR A 607 13.84 3.27 -6.87
C THR A 607 13.35 4.69 -6.55
N MET A 608 13.34 5.03 -5.26
CA MET A 608 13.09 6.39 -4.78
C MET A 608 14.32 6.92 -4.07
N TYR A 609 14.85 8.03 -4.56
CA TYR A 609 15.92 8.79 -3.93
C TYR A 609 15.28 9.87 -3.06
N LEU A 610 15.47 9.77 -1.75
CA LEU A 610 14.74 10.57 -0.78
C LEU A 610 15.68 11.55 -0.07
N ASP A 611 15.57 12.83 -0.43
CA ASP A 611 16.29 13.94 0.22
C ASP A 611 15.29 14.92 0.84
N LYS A 612 14.37 14.40 1.61
CA LYS A 612 13.32 15.21 2.25
C LYS A 612 12.89 14.62 3.58
N SER A 613 12.67 15.48 4.59
CA SER A 613 11.96 15.08 5.79
C SER A 613 10.50 14.77 5.46
N ILE A 614 10.19 13.48 5.47
CA ILE A 614 8.80 13.01 5.34
C ILE A 614 8.55 12.10 6.54
N LYS A 615 7.41 12.28 7.21
CA LYS A 615 7.09 11.55 8.45
C LYS A 615 5.79 10.77 8.30
N ASP A 616 5.66 9.75 9.13
CA ASP A 616 4.43 8.99 9.36
C ASP A 616 3.74 8.50 8.07
N HIS A 617 2.44 8.74 7.94
CA HIS A 617 1.63 8.28 6.82
C HIS A 617 2.09 8.76 5.45
N THR A 618 2.57 10.01 5.38
CA THR A 618 3.06 10.57 4.11
C THR A 618 4.29 9.83 3.64
N LEU A 619 5.15 9.42 4.57
CA LEU A 619 6.32 8.59 4.25
C LEU A 619 5.90 7.22 3.71
N LEU A 620 5.00 6.50 4.41
CA LEU A 620 4.49 5.22 3.95
C LEU A 620 3.84 5.33 2.57
N GLN A 621 3.00 6.36 2.37
CA GLN A 621 2.36 6.59 1.07
C GLN A 621 3.35 6.85 -0.06
N ALA A 622 4.45 7.54 0.23
CA ALA A 622 5.50 7.81 -0.74
C ALA A 622 6.28 6.53 -1.09
N ILE A 623 6.83 5.84 -0.09
CA ILE A 623 7.69 4.66 -0.32
C ILE A 623 6.94 3.50 -0.97
N CYS A 624 5.64 3.33 -0.67
CA CYS A 624 4.79 2.33 -1.30
C CYS A 624 4.49 2.58 -2.79
N ARG A 625 5.02 3.63 -3.38
CA ARG A 625 5.02 3.80 -4.85
C ARG A 625 6.02 2.88 -5.52
N THR A 626 7.10 2.51 -4.81
CA THR A 626 8.16 1.67 -5.35
C THR A 626 7.87 0.18 -5.25
N ASN A 627 6.94 -0.27 -4.42
CA ASN A 627 6.68 -1.68 -4.15
C ASN A 627 5.53 -2.30 -4.97
N ARG A 628 5.12 -1.66 -6.07
CA ARG A 628 4.10 -2.19 -6.99
C ARG A 628 4.64 -3.36 -7.80
N LEU A 629 3.78 -4.34 -8.05
CA LEU A 629 4.08 -5.48 -8.92
C LEU A 629 4.41 -5.01 -10.34
N TYR A 630 5.47 -5.55 -10.89
CA TYR A 630 5.88 -5.33 -12.28
C TYR A 630 6.76 -6.48 -12.76
N PRO A 631 6.73 -6.88 -14.03
CA PRO A 631 7.56 -7.96 -14.54
C PRO A 631 9.05 -7.79 -14.19
N ASN A 632 9.67 -8.83 -13.66
CA ASN A 632 11.07 -8.88 -13.23
C ASN A 632 11.46 -7.89 -12.11
N LYS A 633 10.48 -7.36 -11.38
CA LYS A 633 10.70 -6.49 -10.24
C LYS A 633 10.46 -7.26 -8.93
N ASN A 634 11.47 -7.35 -8.07
CA ASN A 634 11.45 -8.19 -6.88
C ASN A 634 11.27 -7.38 -5.60
N PHE A 635 11.60 -6.10 -5.63
CA PHE A 635 11.49 -5.18 -4.48
C PHE A 635 11.39 -3.73 -4.94
N GLY A 636 10.88 -2.88 -4.04
CA GLY A 636 11.03 -1.43 -4.13
C GLY A 636 12.27 -0.98 -3.37
N ARG A 637 13.00 0.00 -3.88
CA ARG A 637 14.23 0.51 -3.28
C ARG A 637 14.07 1.96 -2.84
N ILE A 638 14.51 2.26 -1.62
CA ILE A 638 14.55 3.61 -1.06
C ILE A 638 15.99 3.94 -0.72
N VAL A 639 16.55 4.92 -1.41
CA VAL A 639 17.88 5.47 -1.10
C VAL A 639 17.69 6.76 -0.31
N ASP A 640 18.09 6.76 0.94
CA ASP A 640 17.75 7.79 1.93
C ASP A 640 18.93 8.69 2.24
N TYR A 641 18.89 9.93 1.74
CA TYR A 641 19.90 10.99 2.00
C TYR A 641 19.53 11.89 3.19
N PHE A 642 18.34 11.74 3.73
CA PHE A 642 17.83 12.59 4.82
C PHE A 642 17.90 11.92 6.20
N GLY A 643 17.88 10.59 6.25
CA GLY A 643 17.84 9.81 7.49
C GLY A 643 16.44 9.50 7.99
N VAL A 644 15.47 9.23 7.10
CA VAL A 644 14.09 8.88 7.46
C VAL A 644 13.90 7.38 7.76
N PHE A 645 14.95 6.59 7.69
CA PHE A 645 14.89 5.13 7.84
C PHE A 645 14.24 4.70 9.17
N ASP A 646 14.61 5.35 10.27
CA ASP A 646 14.06 5.02 11.59
C ASP A 646 12.56 5.36 11.69
N ASP A 647 12.13 6.45 11.07
CA ASP A 647 10.72 6.83 10.99
C ASP A 647 9.93 5.86 10.10
N ALA A 648 10.52 5.37 9.00
CA ALA A 648 9.91 4.36 8.15
C ALA A 648 9.78 3.00 8.86
N ALA A 649 10.81 2.57 9.56
CA ALA A 649 10.79 1.32 10.33
C ALA A 649 9.72 1.37 11.42
N LYS A 650 9.62 2.47 12.18
CA LYS A 650 8.56 2.68 13.18
C LYS A 650 7.16 2.69 12.54
N ALA A 651 7.01 3.36 11.41
CA ALA A 651 5.74 3.44 10.71
C ALA A 651 5.27 2.09 10.14
N LEU A 652 6.20 1.21 9.74
CA LEU A 652 5.91 -0.15 9.29
C LEU A 652 5.66 -1.13 10.46
N GLN A 653 6.28 -0.89 11.62
CA GLN A 653 6.08 -1.69 12.86
C GLN A 653 4.82 -1.32 13.63
N PHE A 654 4.12 -0.27 13.23
CA PHE A 654 2.94 0.29 13.89
C PHE A 654 1.77 -0.70 14.11
N ASP A 655 1.91 -1.93 13.63
CA ASP A 655 0.84 -2.90 13.45
C ASP A 655 0.31 -3.57 14.72
N GLU A 656 1.10 -3.84 15.77
CA GLU A 656 0.64 -4.73 16.84
C GLU A 656 0.46 -4.11 18.23
N GLU A 657 1.32 -3.21 18.68
CA GLU A 657 1.28 -2.70 20.05
C GLU A 657 0.37 -1.48 20.26
N SER A 658 0.22 -0.65 19.23
CA SER A 658 -0.51 0.62 19.37
C SER A 658 -2.03 0.45 19.48
N ILE A 659 -2.58 -0.66 18.98
CA ILE A 659 -4.03 -0.89 18.91
C ILE A 659 -4.64 -1.18 20.27
N LYS A 660 -3.95 -1.93 21.13
CA LYS A 660 -4.46 -2.32 22.45
C LYS A 660 -4.61 -1.14 23.43
N GLN A 661 -3.83 -0.08 23.26
CA GLN A 661 -3.88 1.11 24.13
C GLN A 661 -4.99 2.11 23.79
N VAL A 662 -5.50 2.11 22.54
CA VAL A 662 -6.43 3.15 22.04
C VAL A 662 -7.86 2.98 22.50
N ILE A 663 -8.35 1.74 22.53
CA ILE A 663 -9.76 1.46 22.88
C ILE A 663 -10.04 1.80 24.36
N THR A 664 -9.04 1.66 25.23
CA THR A 664 -9.17 1.95 26.66
C THR A 664 -9.23 3.45 26.98
N ASN A 665 -8.73 4.33 26.11
CA ASN A 665 -8.53 5.76 26.42
C ASN A 665 -9.67 6.70 25.99
N LEU A 666 -10.58 6.31 25.13
CA LEU A 666 -11.62 7.21 24.60
C LEU A 666 -12.67 7.61 25.64
N SER A 667 -13.11 6.67 26.47
CA SER A 667 -13.99 6.97 27.62
C SER A 667 -13.32 7.91 28.61
N GLU A 668 -12.03 7.70 28.89
CA GLU A 668 -11.24 8.60 29.75
C GLU A 668 -11.06 9.99 29.15
N LEU A 669 -10.90 10.12 27.84
CA LEU A 669 -10.79 11.43 27.17
C LEU A 669 -12.11 12.20 27.20
N ARG A 670 -13.26 11.49 27.04
CA ARG A 670 -14.58 12.09 27.21
C ARG A 670 -14.81 12.61 28.63
N GLU A 671 -14.36 11.87 29.64
CA GLU A 671 -14.46 12.29 31.05
C GLU A 671 -13.55 13.48 31.40
N LYS A 672 -12.40 13.60 30.71
CA LYS A 672 -11.44 14.69 30.91
C LYS A 672 -11.85 16.01 30.25
N LEU A 673 -12.66 15.98 29.17
CA LEU A 673 -13.04 17.18 28.41
C LEU A 673 -13.78 18.24 29.23
N PRO A 674 -14.86 17.92 30.00
CA PRO A 674 -15.57 18.91 30.79
C PRO A 674 -14.67 19.63 31.80
N LYS A 675 -13.74 18.89 32.40
CA LYS A 675 -12.77 19.43 33.33
C LYS A 675 -11.79 20.38 32.63
N ALA A 676 -11.23 19.96 31.49
CA ALA A 676 -10.31 20.79 30.72
C ALA A 676 -10.95 22.09 30.23
N ILE A 677 -12.20 22.05 29.79
CA ILE A 677 -12.97 23.26 29.43
C ILE A 677 -13.13 24.17 30.65
N LYS A 678 -13.54 23.61 31.80
CA LYS A 678 -13.72 24.37 33.02
C LYS A 678 -12.41 24.99 33.52
N ASP A 679 -11.33 24.22 33.53
CA ASP A 679 -10.01 24.70 33.97
C ASP A 679 -9.52 25.84 33.05
N THR A 680 -9.68 25.72 31.74
CA THR A 680 -9.29 26.78 30.78
C THR A 680 -10.17 28.03 30.89
N LEU A 681 -11.47 27.86 31.13
CA LEU A 681 -12.40 28.99 31.36
C LEU A 681 -12.15 29.74 32.69
N SER A 682 -11.59 29.05 33.68
CA SER A 682 -11.32 29.65 34.99
C SER A 682 -10.35 30.86 34.96
N HIS A 683 -9.51 30.95 33.91
CA HIS A 683 -8.65 32.10 33.68
C HIS A 683 -9.43 33.38 33.34
N PHE A 684 -10.71 33.26 33.06
CA PHE A 684 -11.60 34.36 32.61
C PHE A 684 -12.81 34.51 33.52
N GLU A 685 -12.67 34.24 34.80
CA GLU A 685 -13.74 34.44 35.77
C GLU A 685 -14.10 35.92 35.82
N GLY A 686 -15.39 36.25 35.66
CA GLY A 686 -15.91 37.60 35.64
C GLY A 686 -15.87 38.30 34.25
N VAL A 687 -15.40 37.67 33.20
CA VAL A 687 -15.46 38.18 31.82
C VAL A 687 -16.80 37.81 31.21
N ASP A 688 -17.53 38.82 30.70
CA ASP A 688 -18.76 38.57 29.94
C ASP A 688 -18.41 38.06 28.53
N ARG A 689 -18.65 36.81 28.30
CA ARG A 689 -18.34 36.10 27.06
C ARG A 689 -19.40 36.28 25.96
N THR A 690 -20.48 37.01 26.25
CA THR A 690 -21.54 37.32 25.28
C THR A 690 -21.20 38.52 24.44
N ILE A 691 -20.21 39.31 24.84
CA ILE A 691 -19.73 40.49 24.10
C ILE A 691 -18.87 40.02 22.94
N GLU A 692 -19.34 40.23 21.72
CA GLU A 692 -18.65 39.88 20.49
C GLU A 692 -17.70 41.02 20.03
N GLY A 693 -16.69 40.64 19.20
CA GLY A 693 -15.79 41.59 18.57
C GLY A 693 -14.64 42.09 19.47
N PHE A 694 -14.14 43.30 19.17
CA PHE A 694 -12.91 43.80 19.80
C PHE A 694 -13.07 44.04 21.31
N GLU A 695 -14.21 44.53 21.77
CA GLU A 695 -14.45 44.81 23.20
C GLU A 695 -14.45 43.57 24.06
N GLY A 696 -15.03 42.46 23.54
CA GLY A 696 -14.99 41.15 24.23
C GLY A 696 -13.60 40.56 24.32
N LEU A 697 -12.80 40.68 23.24
CA LEU A 697 -11.41 40.23 23.22
C LEU A 697 -10.51 41.06 24.14
N GLU A 698 -10.71 42.40 24.20
CA GLU A 698 -9.98 43.27 25.10
C GLU A 698 -10.28 42.95 26.57
N ALA A 699 -11.52 42.68 26.90
CA ALA A 699 -11.92 42.24 28.25
C ALA A 699 -11.22 40.94 28.64
N ALA A 700 -11.14 39.95 27.72
CA ALA A 700 -10.44 38.67 27.93
C ALA A 700 -8.93 38.89 28.08
N GLN A 701 -8.30 39.71 27.24
CA GLN A 701 -6.87 40.00 27.35
C GLN A 701 -6.54 40.72 28.67
N ASN A 702 -7.45 41.56 29.15
CA ASN A 702 -7.32 42.24 30.43
C ASN A 702 -7.42 41.33 31.66
N ALA A 703 -8.06 40.17 31.53
CA ALA A 703 -8.10 39.15 32.60
C ALA A 703 -6.76 38.42 32.76
N ILE A 704 -5.98 38.27 31.69
CA ILE A 704 -4.68 37.53 31.70
C ILE A 704 -3.50 38.47 31.37
N LYS A 705 -3.35 39.57 32.13
CA LYS A 705 -2.38 40.65 31.87
C LYS A 705 -0.90 40.27 32.05
N SER A 706 -0.58 39.40 32.99
CA SER A 706 0.81 39.04 33.26
C SER A 706 1.27 37.89 32.35
N ASP A 707 2.57 37.81 32.09
CA ASP A 707 3.15 36.73 31.31
C ASP A 707 2.90 35.36 31.96
N GLU A 708 2.90 35.30 33.31
CA GLU A 708 2.59 34.08 34.07
C GLU A 708 1.15 33.59 33.82
N THR A 709 0.17 34.54 33.80
CA THR A 709 -1.24 34.19 33.55
C THR A 709 -1.48 33.82 32.10
N LYS A 710 -0.77 34.44 31.13
CA LYS A 710 -0.80 34.09 29.71
C LYS A 710 -0.22 32.69 29.47
N ASP A 711 0.91 32.40 30.12
CA ASP A 711 1.55 31.09 29.98
C ASP A 711 0.72 29.97 30.63
N ALA A 712 0.08 30.23 31.76
CA ALA A 712 -0.83 29.29 32.40
C ALA A 712 -2.05 29.01 31.49
N PHE A 713 -2.70 30.07 30.98
CA PHE A 713 -3.79 29.91 30.02
C PHE A 713 -3.36 29.17 28.75
N ALA A 714 -2.21 29.54 28.17
CA ALA A 714 -1.70 28.91 26.97
C ALA A 714 -1.42 27.41 27.16
N LYS A 715 -0.95 27.01 28.34
CA LYS A 715 -0.73 25.60 28.72
C LYS A 715 -2.06 24.84 28.77
N ASP A 716 -3.06 25.39 29.47
CA ASP A 716 -4.35 24.73 29.63
C ASP A 716 -5.14 24.70 28.32
N TYR A 717 -5.08 25.77 27.52
CA TYR A 717 -5.67 25.80 26.20
C TYR A 717 -5.03 24.80 25.23
N LYS A 718 -3.69 24.64 25.23
CA LYS A 718 -3.01 23.63 24.41
C LYS A 718 -3.40 22.21 24.82
N TYR A 719 -3.60 21.97 26.11
CA TYR A 719 -4.10 20.67 26.60
C TYR A 719 -5.55 20.45 26.12
N LEU A 720 -6.43 21.46 26.29
CA LEU A 720 -7.81 21.43 25.82
C LEU A 720 -7.88 21.21 24.29
N SER A 721 -7.07 21.94 23.53
CA SER A 721 -7.02 21.80 22.05
C SER A 721 -6.65 20.39 21.64
N LYS A 722 -5.67 19.77 22.30
CA LYS A 722 -5.31 18.36 22.05
C LYS A 722 -6.44 17.39 22.39
N LEU A 723 -7.15 17.60 23.49
CA LEU A 723 -8.34 16.81 23.84
C LEU A 723 -9.45 16.98 22.81
N TRP A 724 -9.69 18.24 22.35
CA TRP A 724 -10.70 18.56 21.35
C TRP A 724 -10.40 17.87 20.03
N GLU A 725 -9.16 17.96 19.56
CA GLU A 725 -8.68 17.31 18.35
C GLU A 725 -8.79 15.79 18.45
N SER A 726 -8.46 15.22 19.64
CA SER A 726 -8.55 13.77 19.89
C SER A 726 -9.98 13.24 19.91
N LEU A 727 -10.93 14.05 20.34
CA LEU A 727 -12.34 13.70 20.40
C LEU A 727 -13.12 14.07 19.13
N SER A 728 -12.56 14.89 18.24
CA SER A 728 -13.24 15.27 17.00
C SER A 728 -13.37 14.03 16.06
N PRO A 729 -14.60 13.74 15.55
CA PRO A 729 -15.86 14.49 15.55
C PRO A 729 -16.92 13.93 16.54
N ASP A 730 -16.61 13.76 17.83
CA ASP A 730 -17.54 13.26 18.84
C ASP A 730 -18.68 14.25 19.12
N ASN A 731 -19.92 13.75 19.29
CA ASN A 731 -21.09 14.58 19.60
C ASN A 731 -20.97 15.29 20.96
N ILE A 732 -20.12 14.82 21.88
CA ILE A 732 -19.85 15.53 23.13
C ILE A 732 -19.27 16.94 22.89
N LEU A 733 -18.56 17.12 21.80
CA LEU A 733 -17.98 18.42 21.45
C LEU A 733 -19.05 19.49 21.14
N ASP A 734 -20.23 19.07 20.69
CA ASP A 734 -21.32 20.00 20.38
C ASP A 734 -21.80 20.76 21.61
N LEU A 735 -21.69 20.13 22.79
CA LEU A 735 -22.06 20.72 24.07
C LEU A 735 -21.14 21.90 24.46
N TYR A 736 -19.88 21.89 23.98
CA TYR A 736 -18.85 22.84 24.38
C TYR A 736 -18.31 23.69 23.20
N ASN A 737 -18.92 23.57 22.04
CA ASN A 737 -18.45 24.21 20.80
C ASN A 737 -18.34 25.75 20.92
N THR A 738 -19.29 26.38 21.58
CA THR A 738 -19.30 27.82 21.82
C THR A 738 -18.13 28.26 22.69
N ASP A 739 -17.91 27.53 23.80
CA ASP A 739 -16.81 27.81 24.74
C ASP A 739 -15.46 27.60 24.09
N TYR A 740 -15.29 26.51 23.35
CA TYR A 740 -14.04 26.22 22.65
C TYR A 740 -13.72 27.25 21.55
N LYS A 741 -14.71 27.68 20.76
CA LYS A 741 -14.52 28.73 19.75
C LYS A 741 -14.08 30.04 20.36
N TRP A 742 -14.71 30.44 21.47
CA TRP A 742 -14.36 31.65 22.19
C TRP A 742 -12.92 31.57 22.74
N LEU A 743 -12.57 30.47 23.42
CA LEU A 743 -11.22 30.24 23.93
C LEU A 743 -10.16 30.23 22.82
N SER A 744 -10.51 29.71 21.64
CA SER A 744 -9.62 29.71 20.47
C SER A 744 -9.36 31.13 19.96
N GLN A 745 -10.39 31.97 19.90
CA GLN A 745 -10.25 33.39 19.51
C GLN A 745 -9.38 34.16 20.50
N VAL A 746 -9.59 33.93 21.79
CA VAL A 746 -8.76 34.56 22.83
C VAL A 746 -7.31 34.12 22.73
N PHE A 747 -7.06 32.83 22.55
CA PHE A 747 -5.71 32.28 22.41
C PHE A 747 -4.96 32.88 21.21
N GLU A 748 -5.62 32.99 20.06
CA GLU A 748 -5.02 33.61 18.88
C GLU A 748 -4.75 35.10 19.09
N SER A 749 -5.59 35.80 19.86
CA SER A 749 -5.43 37.22 20.15
C SER A 749 -4.27 37.55 21.10
N VAL A 750 -3.90 36.62 21.99
CA VAL A 750 -2.80 36.78 22.98
C VAL A 750 -1.50 36.13 22.55
N ARG A 751 -1.52 35.44 21.42
CA ARG A 751 -0.34 34.79 20.87
C ARG A 751 0.73 35.82 20.52
N PRO A 752 2.00 35.66 21.03
CA PRO A 752 3.04 36.69 20.79
C PRO A 752 3.26 36.92 19.29
N ALA A 753 3.34 38.19 18.90
CA ALA A 753 3.62 38.60 17.54
C ALA A 753 5.03 38.23 17.00
N SER A 754 5.84 37.57 17.81
CA SER A 754 7.23 37.14 17.52
C SER A 754 7.36 36.33 16.23
N GLY A 755 6.28 35.73 15.73
CA GLY A 755 6.28 35.04 14.43
C GLY A 755 6.19 36.00 13.21
N SER A 756 5.76 37.22 13.35
CA SER A 756 5.51 38.14 12.21
C SER A 756 6.75 38.93 11.79
N ILE A 757 7.54 39.46 12.74
CA ILE A 757 8.78 40.17 12.46
C ILE A 757 9.79 39.26 11.80
N GLY A 758 10.02 38.07 12.34
CA GLY A 758 10.91 37.09 11.74
C GLY A 758 10.44 36.60 10.36
N LYS A 759 9.12 36.50 10.10
CA LYS A 759 8.58 36.16 8.76
C LYS A 759 8.81 37.31 7.74
N LEU A 760 8.65 38.55 8.15
CA LEU A 760 8.82 39.71 7.27
C LEU A 760 10.31 39.88 6.90
N LEU A 761 11.22 39.77 7.89
CA LEU A 761 12.67 39.87 7.67
C LEU A 761 13.18 38.73 6.81
N TRP A 762 12.68 37.51 7.00
CA TRP A 762 13.05 36.40 6.16
C TRP A 762 12.59 36.56 4.70
N PHE A 763 11.43 37.18 4.48
CA PHE A 763 10.95 37.46 3.13
C PHE A 763 11.84 38.51 2.42
N THR A 764 12.33 39.54 3.14
CA THR A 764 13.17 40.57 2.57
C THR A 764 14.65 40.24 2.46
N LEU A 765 15.24 39.58 3.48
CA LEU A 765 16.66 39.33 3.60
C LEU A 765 17.03 37.84 3.57
N GLY A 766 16.05 36.92 3.56
CA GLY A 766 16.28 35.50 3.66
C GLY A 766 17.11 34.90 2.52
N ALA A 767 16.95 35.43 1.29
CA ALA A 767 17.74 35.00 0.15
C ALA A 767 19.23 35.35 0.30
N GLN A 768 19.54 36.55 0.83
CA GLN A 768 20.92 36.97 1.08
C GLN A 768 21.54 36.19 2.24
N THR A 769 20.80 35.95 3.30
CA THR A 769 21.22 35.14 4.45
C THR A 769 21.49 33.66 4.03
N THR A 770 20.61 33.11 3.18
CA THR A 770 20.78 31.74 2.65
C THR A 770 22.02 31.64 1.78
N LYS A 771 22.27 32.64 0.92
CA LYS A 771 23.46 32.68 0.08
C LYS A 771 24.75 32.75 0.92
N LEU A 772 24.79 33.61 1.95
CA LEU A 772 25.92 33.72 2.85
C LEU A 772 26.23 32.40 3.56
N ILE A 773 25.20 31.66 3.99
CA ILE A 773 25.40 30.33 4.59
C ILE A 773 25.92 29.34 3.56
N HIS A 774 25.38 29.30 2.34
CA HIS A 774 25.80 28.40 1.29
C HIS A 774 27.27 28.64 0.87
N ASP A 775 27.69 29.89 0.83
CA ASP A 775 29.06 30.24 0.45
C ASP A 775 30.10 29.78 1.50
N ASN A 776 29.67 29.43 2.71
CA ASN A 776 30.54 28.98 3.83
C ASN A 776 30.25 27.53 4.27
N ILE A 777 29.58 26.76 3.43
CA ILE A 777 29.36 25.31 3.64
C ILE A 777 30.27 24.54 2.70
N HIS A 778 31.07 23.63 3.24
CA HIS A 778 31.83 22.67 2.49
C HIS A 778 31.26 21.28 2.71
N VAL A 779 31.04 20.54 1.64
CA VAL A 779 30.42 19.21 1.68
C VAL A 779 31.47 18.17 1.30
N GLY A 780 31.66 17.19 2.20
CA GLY A 780 32.50 16.02 1.94
C GLY A 780 31.83 15.03 0.98
N ASP A 781 32.43 13.86 0.85
CA ASP A 781 31.89 12.83 -0.03
C ASP A 781 30.61 12.19 0.54
N VAL A 782 29.79 11.63 -0.34
CA VAL A 782 28.64 10.84 0.05
C VAL A 782 29.09 9.41 0.33
N HIS A 783 28.87 8.94 1.56
CA HIS A 783 29.28 7.61 1.98
C HIS A 783 28.07 6.71 2.21
N GLN A 784 28.21 5.45 1.81
CA GLN A 784 27.28 4.41 2.22
C GLN A 784 27.54 4.07 3.69
N LEU A 785 26.53 4.07 4.53
CA LEU A 785 26.69 3.84 5.99
C LEU A 785 27.31 2.47 6.34
N ASP A 786 27.35 1.53 5.41
CA ASP A 786 27.98 0.22 5.60
C ASP A 786 29.52 0.24 5.48
N GLU A 787 30.14 1.36 5.05
CA GLU A 787 31.60 1.50 4.93
C GLU A 787 32.29 2.04 6.19
N PHE A 788 31.52 2.52 7.18
CA PHE A 788 32.11 2.91 8.46
C PHE A 788 32.48 1.64 9.25
N VAL A 789 33.75 1.26 9.19
CA VAL A 789 34.28 0.09 9.91
C VAL A 789 34.47 0.49 11.37
N MET A 790 33.59 -0.04 12.24
CA MET A 790 33.81 0.03 13.68
C MET A 790 34.86 -1.03 14.04
N ASP A 791 36.14 -0.63 14.11
CA ASP A 791 37.22 -1.48 14.55
C ASP A 791 37.78 -1.03 15.92
N ALA A 792 38.70 -1.82 16.48
CA ALA A 792 39.27 -1.56 17.79
C ALA A 792 40.11 -0.26 17.83
N ASP A 793 40.77 0.07 16.70
CA ASP A 793 41.65 1.23 16.61
C ASP A 793 40.86 2.54 16.58
N VAL A 794 39.74 2.55 15.82
CA VAL A 794 38.80 3.68 15.77
C VAL A 794 38.12 3.92 17.12
N ILE A 795 37.73 2.85 17.83
CA ILE A 795 37.14 2.98 19.18
C ILE A 795 38.15 3.48 20.18
N GLU A 796 39.43 3.09 20.05
CA GLU A 796 40.52 3.55 20.92
C GLU A 796 40.87 5.02 20.70
N ASP A 797 40.83 5.47 19.45
CA ASP A 797 40.99 6.89 19.10
C ASP A 797 39.84 7.76 19.66
N ILE A 798 38.62 7.34 19.51
CA ILE A 798 37.45 8.03 20.10
C ILE A 798 37.48 8.04 21.63
N PHE A 799 37.99 6.96 22.26
CA PHE A 799 38.14 6.88 23.70
C PHE A 799 39.19 7.85 24.22
N ASN A 800 40.31 7.99 23.50
CA ASN A 800 41.41 8.88 23.85
C ASN A 800 41.12 10.35 23.54
N ASN A 801 40.37 10.61 22.46
CA ASN A 801 39.95 11.93 21.97
C ASN A 801 38.43 12.01 21.88
N PRO A 802 37.72 12.20 23.01
CA PRO A 802 36.25 12.18 23.02
C PRO A 802 35.67 13.38 22.28
N ASP A 803 35.20 13.15 21.07
CA ASP A 803 34.44 14.12 20.28
C ASP A 803 32.96 13.73 20.27
N PRO A 804 32.01 14.63 20.61
CA PRO A 804 30.59 14.38 20.59
C PRO A 804 30.06 13.95 19.21
N LYS A 805 30.72 14.33 18.10
CA LYS A 805 30.32 13.93 16.75
C LYS A 805 30.59 12.45 16.50
N ASN A 806 31.79 12.00 16.85
CA ASN A 806 32.20 10.60 16.72
C ASN A 806 31.38 9.69 17.64
N ALA A 807 31.00 10.18 18.82
CA ALA A 807 30.10 9.48 19.75
C ALA A 807 28.72 9.22 19.12
N LYS A 808 28.14 10.21 18.44
CA LYS A 808 26.83 10.08 17.81
C LYS A 808 26.84 9.11 16.63
N GLN A 809 27.95 9.00 15.92
CA GLN A 809 28.15 8.01 14.85
C GLN A 809 28.31 6.61 15.46
N LEU A 810 29.13 6.45 16.47
CA LEU A 810 29.35 5.20 17.18
C LEU A 810 28.04 4.65 17.79
N GLU A 811 27.24 5.52 18.42
CA GLU A 811 25.93 5.19 18.95
C GLU A 811 24.98 4.65 17.86
N LYS A 812 24.90 5.33 16.73
CA LYS A 812 24.04 4.89 15.59
C LYS A 812 24.45 3.53 15.05
N ILE A 813 25.76 3.26 14.99
CA ILE A 813 26.29 1.98 14.51
C ILE A 813 25.98 0.86 15.52
N LEU A 814 26.12 1.11 16.80
CA LEU A 814 25.77 0.15 17.85
C LEU A 814 24.29 -0.21 17.78
N ILE A 815 23.40 0.78 17.67
CA ILE A 815 21.95 0.56 17.52
C ILE A 815 21.68 -0.30 16.27
N LYS A 816 22.33 0.00 15.14
CA LYS A 816 22.18 -0.78 13.90
C LYS A 816 22.65 -2.22 14.05
N ARG A 817 23.78 -2.44 14.74
CA ARG A 817 24.32 -3.79 15.00
C ARG A 817 23.44 -4.59 15.95
N PHE A 818 22.95 -3.99 17.03
CA PHE A 818 22.04 -4.67 17.95
C PHE A 818 20.72 -5.06 17.28
N LYS A 819 20.19 -4.22 16.37
CA LYS A 819 19.01 -4.55 15.57
C LYS A 819 19.22 -5.74 14.62
N LYS A 820 20.42 -5.93 14.08
CA LYS A 820 20.76 -7.09 13.25
C LYS A 820 20.91 -8.39 14.06
N LEU A 821 21.18 -8.30 15.34
CA LEU A 821 21.53 -9.42 16.20
C LEU A 821 20.53 -9.65 17.34
N VAL A 822 19.28 -9.24 17.16
CA VAL A 822 18.18 -9.25 18.16
C VAL A 822 17.92 -10.64 18.78
N GLY A 823 18.31 -11.73 18.11
CA GLY A 823 18.09 -13.10 18.61
C GLY A 823 19.10 -13.58 19.67
N ASP A 824 20.24 -12.90 19.85
CA ASP A 824 21.29 -13.34 20.77
C ASP A 824 21.22 -12.58 22.12
N PRO A 825 21.15 -13.29 23.25
CA PRO A 825 21.04 -12.70 24.58
C PRO A 825 22.20 -11.76 24.97
N ARG A 826 23.40 -11.92 24.38
CA ARG A 826 24.58 -11.08 24.61
C ARG A 826 24.32 -9.66 24.09
N PHE A 827 23.81 -9.55 22.86
CA PHE A 827 23.53 -8.25 22.24
C PHE A 827 22.30 -7.57 22.84
N LYS A 828 21.32 -8.34 23.33
CA LYS A 828 20.18 -7.78 24.06
C LYS A 828 20.65 -7.03 25.32
N LYS A 829 21.53 -7.63 26.13
CA LYS A 829 22.10 -6.98 27.32
C LYS A 829 22.89 -5.70 27.00
N LEU A 830 23.64 -5.70 25.91
CA LEU A 830 24.38 -4.53 25.45
C LEU A 830 23.45 -3.42 24.92
N SER A 831 22.37 -3.79 24.26
CA SER A 831 21.31 -2.86 23.83
C SER A 831 20.63 -2.20 25.02
N ASP A 832 20.22 -2.97 26.04
CA ASP A 832 19.59 -2.45 27.25
C ASP A 832 20.52 -1.48 27.99
N ARG A 833 21.83 -1.76 28.01
CA ARG A 833 22.86 -0.86 28.62
C ARG A 833 23.03 0.43 27.81
N LEU A 834 22.97 0.37 26.49
CA LEU A 834 23.03 1.55 25.63
C LEU A 834 21.81 2.45 25.85
N GLU A 835 20.63 1.86 25.97
CA GLU A 835 19.39 2.58 26.24
C GLU A 835 19.43 3.29 27.60
N ALA A 836 19.87 2.57 28.66
CA ALA A 836 20.05 3.14 29.97
C ALA A 836 21.14 4.25 30.03
N LEU A 837 22.17 4.16 29.20
CA LEU A 837 23.20 5.18 29.05
C LEU A 837 22.64 6.46 28.39
N ARG A 838 21.82 6.31 27.38
CA ARG A 838 21.11 7.43 26.73
C ARG A 838 20.20 8.15 27.69
N ASP A 839 19.37 7.42 28.43
CA ASP A 839 18.46 8.00 29.42
C ASP A 839 19.21 8.82 30.47
N LYS A 840 20.37 8.33 30.97
CA LYS A 840 21.20 9.08 31.88
C LYS A 840 21.77 10.36 31.28
N ALA A 841 22.16 10.34 30.02
CA ALA A 841 22.65 11.51 29.30
C ALA A 841 21.55 12.54 29.04
N GLU A 842 20.36 12.11 28.64
CA GLU A 842 19.19 12.97 28.41
C GLU A 842 18.67 13.61 29.72
N GLN A 843 18.82 12.90 30.85
CA GLN A 843 18.48 13.42 32.18
C GLN A 843 19.58 14.32 32.76
N GLY A 844 20.70 14.50 32.10
CA GLY A 844 21.84 15.31 32.58
C GLY A 844 22.59 14.69 33.73
N LEU A 845 22.44 13.39 33.96
CA LEU A 845 23.07 12.66 35.11
C LEU A 845 24.53 12.32 34.84
N ILE A 846 24.97 12.41 33.58
CA ILE A 846 26.36 12.17 33.17
C ILE A 846 26.83 13.26 32.22
N THR A 847 28.13 13.55 32.25
CA THR A 847 28.73 14.51 31.30
C THR A 847 28.87 13.91 29.90
N SER A 848 28.98 14.77 28.87
CA SER A 848 29.22 14.32 27.52
C SER A 848 30.47 13.45 27.35
N ILE A 849 31.53 13.73 28.12
CA ILE A 849 32.77 12.95 28.12
C ILE A 849 32.57 11.57 28.76
N GLU A 850 31.83 11.50 29.87
CA GLU A 850 31.47 10.21 30.49
C GLU A 850 30.57 9.38 29.58
N PHE A 851 29.64 10.02 28.90
CA PHE A 851 28.79 9.34 27.88
C PHE A 851 29.65 8.71 26.77
N VAL A 852 30.59 9.45 26.19
CA VAL A 852 31.47 8.94 25.12
C VAL A 852 32.32 7.77 25.66
N LYS A 853 32.88 7.86 26.84
CA LYS A 853 33.71 6.80 27.44
C LYS A 853 32.92 5.51 27.69
N GLU A 854 31.69 5.61 28.23
CA GLU A 854 30.82 4.44 28.42
C GLU A 854 30.32 3.86 27.11
N LEU A 855 30.03 4.71 26.11
CA LEU A 855 29.68 4.29 24.74
C LEU A 855 30.81 3.48 24.12
N CYS A 856 32.06 3.93 24.21
CA CYS A 856 33.23 3.20 23.73
C CYS A 856 33.42 1.85 24.44
N LYS A 857 33.08 1.73 25.74
CA LYS A 857 33.11 0.44 26.44
C LYS A 857 32.07 -0.53 25.85
N ILE A 858 30.84 -0.07 25.63
CA ILE A 858 29.78 -0.87 24.99
C ILE A 858 30.22 -1.29 23.58
N ALA A 859 30.86 -0.41 22.83
CA ALA A 859 31.37 -0.70 21.51
C ALA A 859 32.49 -1.77 21.53
N LYS A 860 33.44 -1.70 22.46
CA LYS A 860 34.49 -2.73 22.63
C LYS A 860 33.89 -4.09 22.98
N GLU A 861 32.92 -4.13 23.90
CA GLU A 861 32.24 -5.36 24.30
C GLU A 861 31.40 -5.93 23.14
N THR A 862 30.82 -5.06 22.30
CA THR A 862 30.09 -5.47 21.08
C THR A 862 31.03 -6.12 20.07
N LEU A 863 32.20 -5.55 19.80
CA LEU A 863 33.18 -6.16 18.91
C LEU A 863 33.69 -7.50 19.43
N GLN A 864 33.87 -7.63 20.73
CA GLN A 864 34.30 -8.89 21.35
C GLN A 864 33.21 -9.96 21.21
N ALA A 865 31.94 -9.59 21.48
CA ALA A 865 30.81 -10.52 21.33
C ALA A 865 30.57 -10.92 19.86
N GLU A 866 30.80 -10.01 18.89
CA GLU A 866 30.74 -10.30 17.47
C GLU A 866 31.89 -11.25 17.03
N LYS A 867 33.09 -11.06 17.58
CA LYS A 867 34.21 -11.94 17.30
C LYS A 867 33.96 -13.35 17.79
N GLU A 868 33.42 -13.49 19.01
CA GLU A 868 33.02 -14.77 19.58
C GLU A 868 31.91 -15.43 18.76
N LEU A 869 30.92 -14.65 18.32
CA LEU A 869 29.84 -15.12 17.42
C LEU A 869 30.36 -15.55 16.05
N ILE A 870 31.34 -14.80 15.50
CA ILE A 870 32.00 -15.14 14.22
C ILE A 870 32.80 -16.41 14.36
N GLU A 871 33.52 -16.62 15.47
CA GLU A 871 34.23 -17.86 15.74
C GLU A 871 33.26 -19.04 15.90
N GLU A 872 32.10 -18.87 16.55
CA GLU A 872 31.02 -19.84 16.63
C GLU A 872 30.36 -20.11 15.25
N ILE A 873 30.29 -19.09 14.37
CA ILE A 873 29.70 -19.18 13.03
C ILE A 873 30.71 -19.61 11.97
N GLN A 874 32.02 -19.39 12.17
CA GLN A 874 33.05 -19.81 11.23
C GLN A 874 33.16 -21.35 11.11
N GLU A 875 32.69 -22.12 12.10
CA GLU A 875 32.45 -23.55 11.96
C GLU A 875 31.22 -23.86 11.06
N LYS A 876 30.38 -22.86 10.69
CA LYS A 876 29.14 -23.02 9.93
C LYS A 876 28.93 -21.94 8.85
N SER A 877 29.98 -21.44 8.18
CA SER A 877 29.79 -20.43 7.14
C SER A 877 29.07 -21.02 5.90
N PRO A 878 28.16 -20.25 5.22
CA PRO A 878 27.46 -20.72 4.02
C PRO A 878 28.40 -21.26 2.95
N LYS A 879 29.55 -20.61 2.79
CA LYS A 879 30.57 -21.00 1.83
C LYS A 879 31.30 -22.29 2.23
N ALA A 880 31.55 -22.50 3.53
CA ALA A 880 32.16 -23.72 4.06
C ALA A 880 31.21 -24.92 3.90
N ALA A 881 29.93 -24.74 4.24
CA ALA A 881 28.90 -25.75 4.09
C ALA A 881 28.69 -26.16 2.62
N LEU A 882 28.66 -25.22 1.69
CA LEU A 882 28.62 -25.54 0.25
C LEU A 882 29.90 -26.23 -0.23
N THR A 883 31.07 -25.83 0.25
CA THR A 883 32.35 -26.46 -0.12
C THR A 883 32.37 -27.91 0.34
N GLU A 884 31.96 -28.19 1.56
CA GLU A 884 31.87 -29.56 2.11
C GLU A 884 30.90 -30.41 1.31
N LEU A 885 29.72 -29.87 0.98
CA LEU A 885 28.74 -30.55 0.13
C LEU A 885 29.30 -30.94 -1.25
N PHE A 886 30.00 -30.00 -1.92
CA PHE A 886 30.57 -30.25 -3.24
C PHE A 886 31.77 -31.21 -3.18
N LEU A 887 32.48 -31.25 -2.05
CA LEU A 887 33.55 -32.24 -1.82
C LEU A 887 32.97 -33.64 -1.55
N GLU A 888 31.89 -33.76 -0.78
CA GLU A 888 31.20 -35.03 -0.52
C GLU A 888 30.59 -35.67 -1.77
N LEU A 889 30.02 -34.87 -2.65
CA LEU A 889 29.37 -35.33 -3.88
C LEU A 889 30.31 -35.37 -5.09
N LYS A 890 31.61 -35.20 -4.86
CA LYS A 890 32.62 -35.19 -5.93
C LYS A 890 32.68 -36.54 -6.63
N THR A 891 32.45 -36.54 -7.96
CA THR A 891 32.61 -37.67 -8.85
C THR A 891 33.76 -37.43 -9.80
N ASP A 892 34.20 -38.42 -10.55
CA ASP A 892 35.26 -38.30 -11.57
C ASP A 892 34.91 -37.30 -12.68
N SER A 893 33.63 -36.95 -12.82
CA SER A 893 33.14 -35.94 -13.76
C SER A 893 33.06 -34.54 -13.15
N THR A 894 33.31 -34.33 -11.86
CA THR A 894 33.27 -33.05 -11.18
C THR A 894 34.54 -32.25 -11.49
N PRO A 895 34.46 -30.96 -11.94
CA PRO A 895 35.65 -30.16 -12.19
C PRO A 895 36.56 -30.05 -10.96
N ALA A 896 37.87 -30.02 -11.17
CA ALA A 896 38.86 -30.02 -10.10
C ALA A 896 38.83 -28.79 -9.17
N VAL A 897 38.07 -27.72 -9.54
CA VAL A 897 38.06 -26.43 -8.84
C VAL A 897 36.73 -26.21 -8.12
N VAL A 898 36.47 -27.03 -7.09
CA VAL A 898 35.25 -26.87 -6.23
C VAL A 898 35.13 -25.48 -5.65
N GLU A 899 36.22 -24.90 -5.14
CA GLU A 899 36.21 -23.53 -4.58
C GLU A 899 35.72 -22.45 -5.56
N ARG A 900 35.99 -22.63 -6.86
CA ARG A 900 35.52 -21.67 -7.87
C ARG A 900 34.04 -21.84 -8.16
N ILE A 901 33.52 -23.08 -8.15
CA ILE A 901 32.09 -23.37 -8.30
C ILE A 901 31.32 -22.75 -7.12
N VAL A 902 31.81 -22.99 -5.92
CA VAL A 902 31.21 -22.47 -4.69
C VAL A 902 31.29 -20.95 -4.65
N GLY A 903 32.42 -20.37 -5.07
CA GLY A 903 32.59 -18.92 -5.16
C GLY A 903 31.63 -18.25 -6.16
N ASP A 904 31.39 -18.87 -7.32
CA ASP A 904 30.43 -18.37 -8.31
C ASP A 904 28.98 -18.51 -7.80
N ILE A 905 28.66 -19.58 -7.11
CA ILE A 905 27.33 -19.79 -6.50
C ILE A 905 27.12 -18.76 -5.39
N ASP A 906 28.07 -18.59 -4.48
CA ASP A 906 28.03 -17.60 -3.40
C ASP A 906 27.81 -16.17 -3.95
N ALA A 907 28.61 -15.78 -4.93
CA ALA A 907 28.50 -14.44 -5.54
C ALA A 907 27.14 -14.19 -6.21
N ILE A 908 26.59 -15.20 -6.92
CA ILE A 908 25.31 -15.08 -7.62
C ILE A 908 24.16 -15.09 -6.62
N VAL A 909 24.19 -15.97 -5.62
CA VAL A 909 23.15 -16.04 -4.59
C VAL A 909 23.10 -14.74 -3.80
N ARG A 910 24.24 -14.19 -3.37
CA ARG A 910 24.31 -12.90 -2.67
C ARG A 910 23.81 -11.72 -3.52
N ALA A 911 24.02 -11.77 -4.83
CA ALA A 911 23.56 -10.72 -5.75
C ALA A 911 22.04 -10.74 -5.95
N ILE A 912 21.39 -11.90 -5.77
CA ILE A 912 19.98 -12.11 -6.06
C ILE A 912 19.16 -12.21 -4.76
N SER A 913 19.74 -12.81 -3.69
CA SER A 913 19.06 -12.96 -2.41
C SER A 913 18.84 -11.61 -1.72
N PHE A 914 17.71 -11.47 -1.07
CA PHE A 914 17.32 -10.32 -0.26
C PHE A 914 16.78 -10.82 1.09
N PRO A 915 16.80 -10.03 2.18
CA PRO A 915 16.28 -10.49 3.47
C PRO A 915 14.84 -11.00 3.36
N GLY A 916 14.62 -12.26 3.75
CA GLY A 916 13.32 -12.92 3.66
C GLY A 916 13.00 -13.58 2.31
N TRP A 917 13.96 -13.68 1.40
CA TRP A 917 13.78 -14.36 0.11
C TRP A 917 13.29 -15.80 0.25
N GLN A 918 13.69 -16.50 1.34
CA GLN A 918 13.30 -17.87 1.66
C GLN A 918 11.79 -18.02 1.92
N HIS A 919 11.11 -16.94 2.21
CA HIS A 919 9.66 -16.87 2.47
C HIS A 919 8.89 -16.28 1.30
N SER A 920 9.55 -15.99 0.19
CA SER A 920 8.97 -15.42 -1.03
C SER A 920 9.12 -16.41 -2.19
N ASN A 921 8.02 -16.85 -2.78
CA ASN A 921 8.02 -17.77 -3.92
C ASN A 921 8.83 -17.25 -5.11
N GLN A 922 8.89 -15.92 -5.27
CA GLN A 922 9.67 -15.29 -6.33
C GLN A 922 11.16 -15.32 -6.00
N GLY A 923 11.55 -15.02 -4.74
CA GLY A 923 12.92 -15.09 -4.28
C GLY A 923 13.49 -16.52 -4.35
N GLU A 924 12.71 -17.51 -3.92
CA GLU A 924 13.10 -18.91 -4.04
C GLU A 924 13.38 -19.33 -5.49
N ARG A 925 12.53 -18.89 -6.42
CA ARG A 925 12.72 -19.18 -7.85
C ARG A 925 13.95 -18.56 -8.45
N GLU A 926 14.18 -17.30 -8.13
CA GLU A 926 15.34 -16.59 -8.65
C GLU A 926 16.63 -17.21 -8.17
N VAL A 927 16.67 -17.61 -6.90
CA VAL A 927 17.80 -18.33 -6.34
C VAL A 927 17.95 -19.71 -6.98
N GLN A 928 16.84 -20.44 -7.20
CA GLN A 928 16.87 -21.73 -7.91
C GLN A 928 17.34 -21.60 -9.36
N GLN A 929 16.85 -20.61 -10.09
CA GLN A 929 17.27 -20.35 -11.48
C GLN A 929 18.75 -19.96 -11.54
N ALA A 930 19.20 -19.15 -10.59
CA ALA A 930 20.58 -18.72 -10.49
C ALA A 930 21.50 -19.89 -10.17
N LEU A 931 21.11 -20.75 -9.24
CA LEU A 931 21.84 -21.98 -8.92
C LEU A 931 21.92 -22.91 -10.14
N ARG A 932 20.80 -23.14 -10.86
CA ARG A 932 20.80 -23.93 -12.10
C ARG A 932 21.71 -23.35 -13.17
N LYS A 933 21.70 -22.03 -13.34
CA LYS A 933 22.58 -21.33 -14.29
C LYS A 933 24.06 -21.47 -13.93
N SER A 934 24.37 -21.39 -12.64
CA SER A 934 25.73 -21.64 -12.14
C SER A 934 26.19 -23.08 -12.37
N LEU A 935 25.33 -24.05 -12.05
CA LEU A 935 25.62 -25.47 -12.27
C LEU A 935 25.72 -25.81 -13.77
N LEU A 936 24.96 -25.14 -14.64
CA LEU A 936 25.07 -25.30 -16.10
C LEU A 936 26.45 -24.89 -16.63
N LYS A 937 27.01 -23.79 -16.10
CA LYS A 937 28.36 -23.30 -16.45
C LYS A 937 29.44 -24.38 -16.25
N TYR A 938 29.21 -25.23 -15.24
CA TYR A 938 30.14 -26.33 -14.88
C TYR A 938 29.67 -27.71 -15.34
N LYS A 939 28.59 -27.79 -16.16
CA LYS A 939 27.97 -29.01 -16.67
C LYS A 939 27.40 -29.94 -15.58
N LEU A 940 27.15 -29.42 -14.40
CA LEU A 940 26.58 -30.12 -13.24
C LEU A 940 25.04 -29.99 -13.14
N HIS A 941 24.40 -29.32 -14.06
CA HIS A 941 22.97 -29.01 -14.07
C HIS A 941 22.03 -30.20 -14.22
N LYS A 942 22.55 -31.36 -14.60
CA LYS A 942 21.80 -32.65 -14.75
C LYS A 942 21.75 -33.45 -13.45
N ASP A 943 22.57 -33.11 -12.47
CA ASP A 943 22.59 -33.77 -11.17
C ASP A 943 21.55 -33.15 -10.24
N GLN A 944 20.40 -33.81 -10.17
CA GLN A 944 19.27 -33.34 -9.36
C GLN A 944 19.56 -33.45 -7.86
N ILE A 945 20.31 -34.49 -7.44
CA ILE A 945 20.67 -34.70 -6.02
C ILE A 945 21.58 -33.56 -5.55
N LEU A 946 22.57 -33.20 -6.36
CA LEU A 946 23.46 -32.07 -6.09
C LEU A 946 22.69 -30.76 -6.05
N PHE A 947 21.77 -30.54 -6.99
CA PHE A 947 20.94 -29.33 -7.03
C PHE A 947 20.09 -29.21 -5.76
N ASP A 948 19.35 -30.25 -5.39
CA ASP A 948 18.42 -30.25 -4.27
C ASP A 948 19.14 -30.02 -2.93
N ARG A 949 20.30 -30.70 -2.74
CA ARG A 949 21.13 -30.48 -1.55
C ARG A 949 21.77 -29.10 -1.52
N ALA A 950 22.32 -28.62 -2.62
CA ALA A 950 22.89 -27.26 -2.70
C ALA A 950 21.83 -26.19 -2.46
N TYR A 951 20.62 -26.36 -3.01
CA TYR A 951 19.52 -25.45 -2.76
C TYR A 951 19.05 -25.49 -1.28
N GLY A 952 18.98 -26.66 -0.69
CA GLY A 952 18.70 -26.79 0.75
C GLY A 952 19.69 -26.04 1.61
N TYR A 953 20.99 -26.16 1.34
CA TYR A 953 22.04 -25.39 2.04
C TYR A 953 21.93 -23.89 1.81
N ILE A 954 21.64 -23.47 0.58
CA ILE A 954 21.46 -22.04 0.28
C ILE A 954 20.25 -21.50 1.04
N LYS A 955 19.16 -22.24 1.12
CA LYS A 955 17.96 -21.83 1.86
C LYS A 955 18.19 -21.74 3.36
N GLU A 956 19.07 -22.57 3.90
CA GLU A 956 19.39 -22.60 5.34
C GLU A 956 20.40 -21.52 5.75
N TYR A 957 21.40 -21.24 4.90
CA TYR A 957 22.57 -20.43 5.30
C TYR A 957 22.64 -19.03 4.63
N TYR A 958 21.79 -18.69 3.65
CA TYR A 958 21.75 -17.39 2.99
C TYR A 958 20.41 -16.67 3.23
#